data_7d9189d566465e73a69f9231ab1c5c72
#
_entry.id   7d9189d566465e73a69f9231ab1c5c72
#
_cell.length_a   1.000
_cell.length_b   1.000
_cell.length_c   1.000
_cell.angle_alpha   90.00
_cell.angle_beta   90.00
_cell.angle_gamma   90.00
#
_symmetry.space_group_name_H-M   'P 1'
#
loop_
_entity.id
_entity.type
_entity.pdbx_description
1 polymer ?
#
loop_
_entity_poly.entity_id
_entity_poly.type
_entity_poly.pdbx_seq_one_letter_code
_entity_poly.pdbx_strand_id
1 'polypeptide(L)'
;MSVCLLTSGWAIAAAPSVSSTSDSATPDYGLAVWAADKGQPPGDVFAIAQDAEGYLWLGTPNGLHRFDGARFTPWNGSTPATALPSGPIHALIGAPDGSLWIGFGGGGSVARMLRGQITRYTPANGAPPGVTAMIQDRQGAIWVAASRGLFRFFDNRWTVMGQADGYSGAEAFSLYEDRAGRLWVGTATGVFRHTNDTFELIDRDANNVQSLTEDGDGNIWVSDSLEIVKKLSTHTAPHHGREIRLPASAWRLLRDSRNQIWAAAFGGGLLRVRDPLAQTPTIERFEYEHRLAGSPRSLFEDREGNIWVGMRGGLIRLSERAFTNVPLEGLNNDGVRTSIVDRDGGVWVATGHGLNRFKGADRRAYDVSLTMALHVDRGGQLWIAGSQKVARFRDGRMEPIAIPTAVATSRVMALTTDAQQGLWFCTSLKGVMLWDGRALSRFEGQTDISGRACQSIYTDSLGRIWIGLLSGGAAVYENGMFRSFGVRDGLASGTILAITEDRNGAIWLSATGGVSRYQKGRLTSLTPVNAPLSDLVPVLVEDLDGYIWVGVNSGAGIIRFHPTEVDKVAASPMHQVEYSLYDETDGMQHGSQTWQSGVGGVRDSDGRLWVATGLGMTMIDPRHLPPVHRPPPPRIEGVIADGRQVTPSDVVSGFSRTKELTLPAATSTVRIDFGTVSLSSASKLRFRYLLEGVDEDWVYAGSARDATYNNIPSGAYRFRVSTTANGEWTEAARWEFAVAPPLYRTPTFMAFSVLGLALIMAMAWWLRLRAVRNQYALVFAERARVSREIHDTLLQSLAAIGVELETIATELEPSQSPAREGLRRLRRQIGHCLREARESILELRHNSMKPRALVDSLRELAETTTASKGVQTEFSMTGRPRACSADAEQQLLRIAQESVNNAVRHGRAVNVRITLAFDEDRVVLTVSDDGCGFEPRDRETAASTGEHLGLLTMRERAARIRGQLAIISRPGHGTTIETSAPVGAE
;
A
#
# COMPACT_ATOMS: atom_id res chain seq x y z
N MET A 1 -14.25 -69.77 31.44
CA MET A 1 -15.41 -69.00 30.93
C MET A 1 -14.92 -68.13 29.76
N SER A 2 -15.02 -68.67 28.54
CA SER A 2 -14.60 -68.01 27.31
C SER A 2 -15.85 -67.39 26.69
N VAL A 3 -15.81 -66.09 26.41
CA VAL A 3 -16.86 -65.43 25.69
C VAL A 3 -16.42 -65.34 24.24
N CYS A 4 -17.12 -66.11 23.35
CA CYS A 4 -17.02 -65.98 21.92
C CYS A 4 -17.74 -64.75 21.46
N LEU A 5 -17.02 -63.78 20.86
CA LEU A 5 -17.55 -62.71 20.06
C LEU A 5 -17.72 -63.20 18.60
N LEU A 6 -18.96 -63.40 18.22
CA LEU A 6 -19.37 -63.61 16.82
C LEU A 6 -19.30 -62.31 16.06
N THR A 7 -18.31 -62.15 15.20
CA THR A 7 -18.28 -61.11 14.19
C THR A 7 -19.07 -61.55 12.97
N SER A 8 -20.27 -61.05 12.79
CA SER A 8 -21.04 -61.17 11.55
C SER A 8 -20.39 -60.32 10.43
N GLY A 9 -19.65 -61.01 9.56
CA GLY A 9 -19.12 -60.41 8.35
C GLY A 9 -20.28 -60.16 7.35
N TRP A 10 -20.53 -58.92 7.10
CA TRP A 10 -21.32 -58.53 5.95
C TRP A 10 -20.42 -58.62 4.71
N ALA A 11 -20.68 -59.61 3.86
CA ALA A 11 -20.13 -59.74 2.54
C ALA A 11 -20.75 -58.60 1.68
N ILE A 12 -19.96 -57.58 1.39
CA ILE A 12 -20.29 -56.59 0.35
C ILE A 12 -20.19 -57.35 -0.96
N ALA A 13 -21.36 -57.60 -1.63
CA ALA A 13 -21.40 -58.10 -2.96
C ALA A 13 -20.64 -57.16 -3.89
N ALA A 14 -19.69 -57.70 -4.61
CA ALA A 14 -18.93 -56.94 -5.61
C ALA A 14 -19.91 -56.38 -6.65
N ALA A 15 -19.90 -55.06 -6.79
CA ALA A 15 -20.61 -54.38 -7.87
C ALA A 15 -20.14 -54.96 -9.24
N PRO A 16 -21.00 -55.07 -10.23
CA PRO A 16 -20.59 -55.54 -11.55
C PRO A 16 -19.49 -54.61 -12.07
N SER A 17 -18.39 -55.21 -12.50
CA SER A 17 -17.28 -54.52 -13.14
C SER A 17 -17.79 -53.72 -14.35
N VAL A 18 -17.90 -52.41 -14.15
CA VAL A 18 -18.00 -51.48 -15.30
C VAL A 18 -16.70 -51.69 -16.06
N SER A 19 -16.79 -52.18 -17.28
CA SER A 19 -15.65 -52.30 -18.18
C SER A 19 -15.01 -50.93 -18.28
N SER A 20 -13.86 -50.73 -17.65
CA SER A 20 -12.92 -49.68 -17.97
C SER A 20 -12.47 -49.97 -19.41
N THR A 21 -13.17 -49.46 -20.37
CA THR A 21 -12.58 -49.26 -21.68
C THR A 21 -11.48 -48.25 -21.46
N SER A 22 -10.25 -48.73 -21.42
CA SER A 22 -9.02 -47.97 -21.44
C SER A 22 -8.82 -47.35 -22.83
N ASP A 23 -9.78 -46.61 -23.31
CA ASP A 23 -9.64 -45.63 -24.37
C ASP A 23 -9.48 -44.29 -23.64
N SER A 24 -8.22 -43.88 -23.54
CA SER A 24 -7.78 -42.68 -22.89
C SER A 24 -8.29 -41.41 -23.60
N ALA A 25 -9.59 -41.18 -23.52
CA ALA A 25 -10.15 -39.86 -23.73
C ALA A 25 -9.66 -39.02 -22.55
N THR A 26 -8.65 -38.21 -22.78
CA THR A 26 -8.20 -37.20 -21.81
C THR A 26 -9.40 -36.38 -21.38
N PRO A 27 -9.69 -36.28 -20.07
CA PRO A 27 -10.87 -35.54 -19.63
C PRO A 27 -10.79 -34.09 -20.12
N ASP A 28 -11.89 -33.58 -20.68
CA ASP A 28 -11.99 -32.23 -21.25
C ASP A 28 -11.82 -31.11 -20.18
N TYR A 29 -11.60 -31.47 -18.93
CA TYR A 29 -11.51 -30.55 -17.79
C TYR A 29 -10.16 -30.67 -17.08
N GLY A 30 -9.59 -29.49 -16.74
CA GLY A 30 -8.49 -29.35 -15.78
C GLY A 30 -9.02 -29.46 -14.36
N LEU A 31 -8.22 -30.03 -13.47
CA LEU A 31 -8.59 -30.26 -12.06
C LEU A 31 -7.67 -29.44 -11.15
N ALA A 32 -8.26 -28.53 -10.36
CA ALA A 32 -7.59 -27.89 -9.24
C ALA A 32 -8.21 -28.35 -7.92
N VAL A 33 -7.39 -28.67 -6.92
CA VAL A 33 -7.81 -29.27 -5.65
C VAL A 33 -7.25 -28.51 -4.48
N TRP A 34 -8.12 -28.15 -3.56
CA TRP A 34 -7.78 -27.59 -2.26
C TRP A 34 -8.19 -28.59 -1.16
N ALA A 35 -7.21 -29.22 -0.56
CA ALA A 35 -7.40 -30.23 0.48
C ALA A 35 -7.20 -29.63 1.89
N ALA A 36 -7.92 -30.17 2.88
CA ALA A 36 -7.91 -29.66 4.24
C ALA A 36 -6.56 -29.82 4.99
N ASP A 37 -5.71 -30.71 4.54
CA ASP A 37 -4.40 -31.02 5.15
C ASP A 37 -3.38 -29.87 5.10
N LYS A 38 -3.61 -28.90 4.20
CA LYS A 38 -2.75 -27.70 4.03
C LYS A 38 -3.31 -26.45 4.71
N GLY A 39 -4.19 -26.60 5.72
CA GLY A 39 -4.82 -25.48 6.41
C GLY A 39 -5.85 -24.71 5.58
N GLN A 40 -6.30 -25.30 4.49
CA GLN A 40 -7.27 -24.76 3.54
C GLN A 40 -8.01 -25.94 2.91
N PRO A 41 -9.28 -25.87 2.70
CA PRO A 41 -10.42 -25.21 3.30
C PRO A 41 -10.92 -25.95 4.55
N PRO A 42 -11.94 -25.43 5.24
CA PRO A 42 -12.35 -25.90 6.56
C PRO A 42 -13.20 -27.18 6.52
N GLY A 43 -12.70 -28.27 6.00
CA GLY A 43 -13.39 -29.55 6.02
C GLY A 43 -14.50 -29.70 4.96
N ASP A 44 -15.68 -30.21 5.36
CA ASP A 44 -16.80 -30.49 4.46
C ASP A 44 -17.43 -29.19 3.88
N VAL A 45 -17.63 -29.13 2.58
CA VAL A 45 -18.28 -28.00 1.91
C VAL A 45 -19.69 -28.43 1.45
N PHE A 46 -20.71 -27.97 2.19
CA PHE A 46 -22.10 -28.35 1.96
C PHE A 46 -22.83 -27.46 0.95
N ALA A 47 -22.44 -26.21 0.86
CA ALA A 47 -23.05 -25.24 -0.05
C ALA A 47 -22.00 -24.30 -0.65
N ILE A 48 -22.23 -23.89 -1.89
CA ILE A 48 -21.41 -22.96 -2.63
C ILE A 48 -22.34 -21.93 -3.26
N ALA A 49 -21.99 -20.64 -3.16
CA ALA A 49 -22.66 -19.56 -3.86
C ALA A 49 -21.64 -18.50 -4.30
N GLN A 50 -21.95 -17.76 -5.34
CA GLN A 50 -21.16 -16.63 -5.80
C GLN A 50 -21.91 -15.33 -5.53
N ASP A 51 -21.25 -14.35 -4.89
CA ASP A 51 -21.85 -13.04 -4.64
C ASP A 51 -21.80 -12.13 -5.88
N ALA A 52 -22.36 -10.95 -5.77
CA ALA A 52 -22.35 -9.95 -6.85
C ALA A 52 -20.93 -9.48 -7.21
N GLU A 53 -19.99 -9.58 -6.28
CA GLU A 53 -18.60 -9.17 -6.45
C GLU A 53 -17.71 -10.26 -7.07
N GLY A 54 -18.24 -11.47 -7.19
CA GLY A 54 -17.56 -12.62 -7.79
C GLY A 54 -16.91 -13.58 -6.79
N TYR A 55 -16.88 -13.26 -5.48
CA TYR A 55 -16.37 -14.17 -4.46
C TYR A 55 -17.23 -15.42 -4.35
N LEU A 56 -16.57 -16.56 -4.13
CA LEU A 56 -17.29 -17.74 -3.69
C LEU A 56 -17.46 -17.74 -2.18
N TRP A 57 -18.66 -18.12 -1.76
CA TRP A 57 -19.00 -18.33 -0.37
C TRP A 57 -19.24 -19.81 -0.14
N LEU A 58 -18.60 -20.35 0.87
CA LEU A 58 -18.61 -21.77 1.20
C LEU A 58 -19.32 -21.97 2.53
N GLY A 59 -20.39 -22.74 2.53
CA GLY A 59 -21.09 -23.17 3.72
C GLY A 59 -20.50 -24.48 4.25
N THR A 60 -20.06 -24.47 5.51
CA THR A 60 -19.38 -25.58 6.15
C THR A 60 -20.02 -25.93 7.48
N PRO A 61 -19.70 -27.09 8.12
CA PRO A 61 -20.14 -27.39 9.48
C PRO A 61 -19.72 -26.33 10.50
N ASN A 62 -18.59 -25.68 10.25
CA ASN A 62 -17.95 -24.74 11.18
C ASN A 62 -18.23 -23.27 10.86
N GLY A 63 -19.12 -22.99 9.90
CA GLY A 63 -19.51 -21.64 9.53
C GLY A 63 -19.24 -21.27 8.08
N LEU A 64 -19.20 -19.97 7.82
CA LEU A 64 -19.12 -19.38 6.49
C LEU A 64 -17.67 -19.01 6.14
N HIS A 65 -17.24 -19.32 4.93
CA HIS A 65 -15.93 -18.93 4.42
C HIS A 65 -16.10 -18.21 3.07
N ARG A 66 -15.28 -17.17 2.87
CA ARG A 66 -15.17 -16.48 1.58
C ARG A 66 -13.90 -16.94 0.86
N PHE A 67 -13.99 -17.13 -0.45
CA PHE A 67 -12.89 -17.57 -1.29
C PHE A 67 -12.75 -16.66 -2.52
N ASP A 68 -11.52 -16.18 -2.79
CA ASP A 68 -11.19 -15.27 -3.88
C ASP A 68 -10.53 -15.94 -5.10
N GLY A 69 -10.45 -17.27 -5.08
CA GLY A 69 -9.72 -18.09 -6.05
C GLY A 69 -8.36 -18.58 -5.53
N ALA A 70 -7.81 -17.95 -4.49
CA ALA A 70 -6.52 -18.33 -3.88
C ALA A 70 -6.58 -18.51 -2.37
N ARG A 71 -7.33 -17.67 -1.65
CA ARG A 71 -7.38 -17.63 -0.17
C ARG A 71 -8.77 -17.90 0.37
N PHE A 72 -8.83 -18.69 1.45
CA PHE A 72 -10.04 -18.90 2.24
C PHE A 72 -10.01 -17.95 3.43
N THR A 73 -11.02 -17.12 3.55
CA THR A 73 -11.17 -16.19 4.67
C THR A 73 -12.41 -16.58 5.48
N PRO A 74 -12.26 -17.06 6.73
CA PRO A 74 -13.40 -17.34 7.57
C PRO A 74 -14.18 -16.07 7.89
N TRP A 75 -15.49 -16.13 7.90
CA TRP A 75 -16.32 -15.02 8.33
C TRP A 75 -16.43 -15.02 9.87
N ASN A 76 -15.63 -14.17 10.50
CA ASN A 76 -15.59 -14.00 11.94
C ASN A 76 -16.18 -12.64 12.31
N GLY A 77 -17.51 -12.56 12.38
CA GLY A 77 -18.18 -11.35 12.84
C GLY A 77 -17.73 -10.97 14.27
N SER A 78 -17.10 -9.82 14.41
CA SER A 78 -16.55 -9.35 15.68
C SER A 78 -17.57 -8.69 16.61
N THR A 79 -18.77 -8.41 16.11
CA THR A 79 -19.86 -7.75 16.85
C THR A 79 -21.15 -8.59 16.79
N PRO A 80 -22.08 -8.40 17.73
CA PRO A 80 -23.39 -9.05 17.67
C PRO A 80 -24.16 -8.82 16.35
N ALA A 81 -23.93 -7.67 15.69
CA ALA A 81 -24.55 -7.33 14.41
C ALA A 81 -23.92 -8.05 13.21
N THR A 82 -22.69 -8.51 13.32
CA THR A 82 -21.94 -9.20 12.25
C THR A 82 -21.72 -10.68 12.53
N ALA A 83 -22.04 -11.17 13.72
CA ALA A 83 -21.91 -12.59 14.09
C ALA A 83 -22.99 -13.43 13.42
N LEU A 84 -22.64 -14.61 12.89
CA LEU A 84 -23.57 -15.59 12.38
C LEU A 84 -24.16 -16.46 13.50
N PRO A 85 -25.36 -17.04 13.29
CA PRO A 85 -25.83 -18.12 14.12
C PRO A 85 -24.85 -19.31 14.10
N SER A 86 -24.74 -20.06 15.19
CA SER A 86 -23.99 -21.30 15.21
C SER A 86 -24.73 -22.42 14.48
N GLY A 87 -24.00 -23.27 13.79
CA GLY A 87 -24.53 -24.46 13.12
C GLY A 87 -24.03 -24.64 11.71
N PRO A 88 -24.24 -25.86 11.13
CA PRO A 88 -23.81 -26.16 9.78
C PRO A 88 -24.62 -25.36 8.75
N ILE A 89 -23.95 -24.85 7.75
CA ILE A 89 -24.57 -24.08 6.67
C ILE A 89 -24.80 -25.01 5.50
N HIS A 90 -26.08 -25.30 5.21
CA HIS A 90 -26.49 -26.27 4.17
C HIS A 90 -26.92 -25.60 2.86
N ALA A 91 -27.31 -24.33 2.89
CA ALA A 91 -27.74 -23.63 1.68
C ALA A 91 -27.22 -22.18 1.66
N LEU A 92 -26.84 -21.72 0.49
CA LEU A 92 -26.36 -20.36 0.21
C LEU A 92 -26.98 -19.84 -1.09
N ILE A 93 -27.32 -18.55 -1.12
CA ILE A 93 -27.75 -17.84 -2.34
C ILE A 93 -27.05 -16.47 -2.36
N GLY A 94 -26.34 -16.18 -3.47
CA GLY A 94 -25.94 -14.83 -3.81
C GLY A 94 -27.06 -14.14 -4.58
N ALA A 95 -27.75 -13.21 -3.95
CA ALA A 95 -28.88 -12.51 -4.57
C ALA A 95 -28.44 -11.33 -5.43
N PRO A 96 -29.21 -10.96 -6.49
CA PRO A 96 -28.88 -9.84 -7.38
C PRO A 96 -28.80 -8.47 -6.68
N ASP A 97 -29.45 -8.31 -5.52
CA ASP A 97 -29.40 -7.11 -4.68
C ASP A 97 -28.11 -6.98 -3.89
N GLY A 98 -27.16 -7.91 -4.07
CA GLY A 98 -25.87 -7.99 -3.37
C GLY A 98 -25.97 -8.62 -1.98
N SER A 99 -27.14 -9.16 -1.59
CA SER A 99 -27.27 -9.91 -0.33
C SER A 99 -26.85 -11.37 -0.51
N LEU A 100 -26.26 -11.93 0.56
CA LEU A 100 -26.02 -13.36 0.71
C LEU A 100 -27.03 -13.92 1.70
N TRP A 101 -27.85 -14.88 1.24
CA TRP A 101 -28.76 -15.62 2.08
C TRP A 101 -28.12 -16.91 2.56
N ILE A 102 -28.26 -17.21 3.84
CA ILE A 102 -27.55 -18.27 4.54
C ILE A 102 -28.56 -19.16 5.26
N GLY A 103 -28.67 -20.40 4.86
CA GLY A 103 -29.55 -21.41 5.45
C GLY A 103 -28.78 -22.37 6.36
N PHE A 104 -29.24 -22.46 7.61
CA PHE A 104 -28.60 -23.31 8.61
C PHE A 104 -29.38 -24.63 8.74
N GLY A 105 -28.64 -25.74 8.72
CA GLY A 105 -29.17 -27.06 9.02
C GLY A 105 -29.43 -27.28 10.52
N GLY A 106 -30.01 -28.43 10.86
CA GLY A 106 -30.31 -28.79 12.25
C GLY A 106 -31.33 -27.83 12.92
N GLY A 107 -30.98 -27.29 14.06
CA GLY A 107 -31.84 -26.34 14.82
C GLY A 107 -31.74 -24.89 14.39
N GLY A 108 -30.86 -24.57 13.42
CA GLY A 108 -30.69 -23.22 12.91
C GLY A 108 -31.80 -22.77 11.95
N SER A 109 -31.77 -21.53 11.51
CA SER A 109 -32.77 -20.96 10.62
C SER A 109 -32.12 -20.26 9.42
N VAL A 110 -32.51 -19.04 9.10
CA VAL A 110 -32.02 -18.27 7.96
C VAL A 110 -31.36 -16.98 8.42
N ALA A 111 -30.28 -16.59 7.78
CA ALA A 111 -29.70 -15.27 7.90
C ALA A 111 -29.54 -14.62 6.53
N ARG A 112 -29.62 -13.30 6.48
CA ARG A 112 -29.33 -12.48 5.31
C ARG A 112 -28.18 -11.58 5.65
N MET A 113 -27.14 -11.63 4.88
CA MET A 113 -26.00 -10.73 4.96
C MET A 113 -26.08 -9.71 3.82
N LEU A 114 -26.10 -8.42 4.15
CA LEU A 114 -26.06 -7.35 3.17
C LEU A 114 -25.04 -6.31 3.64
N ARG A 115 -24.04 -6.05 2.83
CA ARG A 115 -22.95 -5.10 3.14
C ARG A 115 -22.29 -5.37 4.51
N GLY A 116 -22.07 -6.64 4.84
CA GLY A 116 -21.47 -7.05 6.10
C GLY A 116 -22.40 -7.08 7.32
N GLN A 117 -23.62 -6.53 7.20
CA GLN A 117 -24.62 -6.56 8.26
C GLN A 117 -25.46 -7.84 8.16
N ILE A 118 -25.71 -8.49 9.30
CA ILE A 118 -26.47 -9.74 9.38
C ILE A 118 -27.85 -9.53 9.99
N THR A 119 -28.88 -9.82 9.19
CA THR A 119 -30.24 -9.97 9.65
C THR A 119 -30.53 -11.43 9.90
N ARG A 120 -30.96 -11.78 11.14
CA ARG A 120 -31.28 -13.14 11.53
C ARG A 120 -32.78 -13.35 11.52
N TYR A 121 -33.20 -14.42 10.87
CA TYR A 121 -34.58 -14.88 10.88
C TYR A 121 -34.67 -16.18 11.68
N THR A 122 -35.55 -16.23 12.65
CA THR A 122 -35.72 -17.37 13.56
C THR A 122 -37.15 -17.91 13.46
N PRO A 123 -37.46 -19.10 13.98
CA PRO A 123 -38.83 -19.60 14.03
C PRO A 123 -39.81 -18.66 14.75
N ALA A 124 -39.33 -17.84 15.70
CA ALA A 124 -40.15 -16.82 16.34
C ALA A 124 -40.65 -15.73 15.38
N ASN A 125 -39.90 -15.50 14.28
CA ASN A 125 -40.25 -14.57 13.21
C ASN A 125 -40.91 -15.28 11.99
N GLY A 126 -41.33 -16.54 12.16
CA GLY A 126 -41.96 -17.35 11.10
C GLY A 126 -40.96 -18.02 10.13
N ALA A 127 -39.66 -17.89 10.32
CA ALA A 127 -38.66 -18.51 9.46
C ALA A 127 -38.54 -20.04 9.68
N PRO A 128 -38.15 -20.81 8.66
CA PRO A 128 -38.08 -22.27 8.74
C PRO A 128 -36.93 -22.73 9.66
N PRO A 129 -37.12 -23.78 10.45
CA PRO A 129 -36.05 -24.50 11.11
C PRO A 129 -35.46 -25.55 10.15
N GLY A 130 -34.17 -25.86 10.25
CA GLY A 130 -33.56 -26.99 9.56
C GLY A 130 -33.61 -26.89 8.03
N VAL A 131 -32.94 -25.89 7.50
CA VAL A 131 -32.87 -25.59 6.06
C VAL A 131 -32.11 -26.69 5.32
N THR A 132 -32.69 -27.19 4.21
CA THR A 132 -32.07 -28.16 3.32
C THR A 132 -31.67 -27.56 1.98
N ALA A 133 -32.51 -26.68 1.41
CA ALA A 133 -32.21 -25.97 0.16
C ALA A 133 -32.88 -24.59 0.15
N MET A 134 -32.33 -23.68 -0.62
CA MET A 134 -32.91 -22.35 -0.88
C MET A 134 -32.74 -21.97 -2.35
N ILE A 135 -33.68 -21.22 -2.88
CA ILE A 135 -33.60 -20.59 -4.19
C ILE A 135 -34.30 -19.22 -4.17
N GLN A 136 -33.82 -18.29 -4.96
CA GLN A 136 -34.56 -17.07 -5.27
C GLN A 136 -35.25 -17.21 -6.62
N ASP A 137 -36.56 -17.00 -6.67
CA ASP A 137 -37.30 -17.00 -7.91
C ASP A 137 -37.12 -15.71 -8.72
N ARG A 138 -37.58 -15.67 -9.94
CA ARG A 138 -37.51 -14.49 -10.82
C ARG A 138 -38.32 -13.30 -10.33
N GLN A 139 -39.27 -13.53 -9.43
CA GLN A 139 -40.03 -12.45 -8.78
C GLN A 139 -39.31 -11.86 -7.56
N GLY A 140 -38.15 -12.43 -7.19
CA GLY A 140 -37.35 -12.01 -6.05
C GLY A 140 -37.75 -12.65 -4.72
N ALA A 141 -38.72 -13.56 -4.69
CA ALA A 141 -39.07 -14.31 -3.47
C ALA A 141 -37.98 -15.36 -3.16
N ILE A 142 -37.67 -15.53 -1.88
CA ILE A 142 -36.78 -16.59 -1.39
C ILE A 142 -37.61 -17.76 -0.96
N TRP A 143 -37.45 -18.88 -1.65
CA TRP A 143 -38.05 -20.14 -1.29
C TRP A 143 -37.08 -20.98 -0.49
N VAL A 144 -37.57 -21.60 0.57
CA VAL A 144 -36.78 -22.38 1.52
C VAL A 144 -37.42 -23.74 1.72
N ALA A 145 -36.70 -24.76 1.29
CA ALA A 145 -37.02 -26.15 1.64
C ALA A 145 -36.44 -26.45 3.02
N ALA A 146 -37.23 -27.08 3.87
CA ALA A 146 -36.87 -27.33 5.26
C ALA A 146 -37.47 -28.65 5.77
N SER A 147 -36.97 -29.14 6.89
CA SER A 147 -37.47 -30.35 7.58
C SER A 147 -38.96 -30.29 7.97
N ARG A 148 -39.52 -29.10 8.04
CA ARG A 148 -40.97 -28.88 8.35
C ARG A 148 -41.76 -28.38 7.16
N GLY A 149 -41.32 -28.62 5.94
CA GLY A 149 -42.05 -28.29 4.73
C GLY A 149 -41.43 -27.17 3.90
N LEU A 150 -42.22 -26.41 3.21
CA LEU A 150 -41.83 -25.38 2.26
C LEU A 150 -42.23 -23.99 2.77
N PHE A 151 -41.32 -23.05 2.70
CA PHE A 151 -41.48 -21.68 3.14
C PHE A 151 -41.13 -20.68 2.03
N ARG A 152 -41.87 -19.57 2.01
CA ARG A 152 -41.64 -18.44 1.10
C ARG A 152 -41.40 -17.16 1.89
N PHE A 153 -40.33 -16.44 1.56
CA PHE A 153 -40.07 -15.08 2.03
C PHE A 153 -40.26 -14.08 0.91
N PHE A 154 -41.24 -13.25 1.05
CA PHE A 154 -41.52 -12.20 0.09
C PHE A 154 -42.09 -10.98 0.82
N ASP A 155 -41.76 -9.77 0.36
CA ASP A 155 -42.20 -8.52 0.97
C ASP A 155 -41.95 -8.48 2.49
N ASN A 156 -40.74 -8.90 2.88
CA ASN A 156 -40.26 -8.94 4.28
C ASN A 156 -41.12 -9.84 5.21
N ARG A 157 -41.85 -10.81 4.68
CA ARG A 157 -42.76 -11.72 5.40
C ARG A 157 -42.51 -13.19 5.04
N TRP A 158 -42.49 -14.05 6.05
CA TRP A 158 -42.48 -15.49 5.90
C TRP A 158 -43.89 -16.06 5.75
N THR A 159 -44.08 -16.97 4.80
CA THR A 159 -45.31 -17.71 4.58
C THR A 159 -44.98 -19.19 4.51
N VAL A 160 -45.75 -20.02 5.21
CA VAL A 160 -45.65 -21.48 5.16
C VAL A 160 -46.59 -21.99 4.10
N MET A 161 -46.14 -22.83 3.20
CA MET A 161 -47.01 -23.47 2.18
C MET A 161 -47.65 -24.72 2.76
N GLY A 162 -48.93 -24.89 2.53
CA GLY A 162 -49.73 -25.96 3.09
C GLY A 162 -50.75 -26.52 2.13
N GLN A 163 -51.73 -27.29 2.66
CA GLN A 163 -52.77 -27.91 1.88
C GLN A 163 -53.67 -26.91 1.14
N ALA A 164 -53.84 -25.71 1.71
CA ALA A 164 -54.60 -24.64 1.06
C ALA A 164 -53.93 -24.18 -0.27
N ASP A 165 -52.61 -24.28 -0.33
CA ASP A 165 -51.80 -23.94 -1.49
C ASP A 165 -51.59 -25.16 -2.42
N GLY A 166 -52.21 -26.32 -2.13
CA GLY A 166 -52.01 -27.58 -2.86
C GLY A 166 -50.75 -28.38 -2.44
N TYR A 167 -50.03 -27.90 -1.40
CA TYR A 167 -48.84 -28.57 -0.93
C TYR A 167 -49.12 -29.48 0.27
N SER A 168 -48.65 -30.73 0.21
CA SER A 168 -48.98 -31.76 1.23
C SER A 168 -48.41 -31.49 2.60
N GLY A 169 -47.53 -30.49 2.77
CA GLY A 169 -46.81 -30.24 4.02
C GLY A 169 -45.64 -31.22 4.25
N ALA A 170 -45.29 -32.04 3.26
CA ALA A 170 -44.16 -32.95 3.38
C ALA A 170 -42.82 -32.23 3.54
N GLU A 171 -41.86 -32.90 4.18
CA GLU A 171 -40.48 -32.42 4.25
C GLU A 171 -39.87 -32.17 2.86
N ALA A 172 -39.36 -30.98 2.64
CA ALA A 172 -38.78 -30.59 1.35
C ALA A 172 -37.24 -30.67 1.37
N PHE A 173 -36.64 -31.23 0.36
CA PHE A 173 -35.20 -31.45 0.25
C PHE A 173 -34.53 -30.60 -0.83
N SER A 174 -35.25 -30.35 -1.95
CA SER A 174 -34.68 -29.68 -3.11
C SER A 174 -35.67 -28.74 -3.79
N LEU A 175 -35.10 -27.68 -4.40
CA LEU A 175 -35.84 -26.63 -5.11
C LEU A 175 -35.17 -26.36 -6.44
N TYR A 176 -36.00 -26.15 -7.48
CA TYR A 176 -35.51 -25.76 -8.80
C TYR A 176 -36.53 -24.86 -9.50
N GLU A 177 -36.13 -23.74 -10.09
CA GLU A 177 -36.98 -22.95 -10.96
C GLU A 177 -36.57 -23.23 -12.42
N ASP A 178 -37.51 -23.69 -13.21
CA ASP A 178 -37.27 -24.01 -14.61
C ASP A 178 -37.23 -22.75 -15.50
N ARG A 179 -36.87 -22.93 -16.79
CA ARG A 179 -36.78 -21.80 -17.74
C ARG A 179 -38.13 -21.11 -18.00
N ALA A 180 -39.24 -21.81 -17.75
CA ALA A 180 -40.58 -21.25 -17.84
C ALA A 180 -40.99 -20.47 -16.58
N GLY A 181 -40.15 -20.41 -15.54
CA GLY A 181 -40.44 -19.74 -14.26
C GLY A 181 -41.33 -20.56 -13.34
N ARG A 182 -41.44 -21.86 -13.52
CA ARG A 182 -42.19 -22.76 -12.66
C ARG A 182 -41.27 -23.29 -11.57
N LEU A 183 -41.71 -23.21 -10.32
CA LEU A 183 -40.98 -23.77 -9.19
C LEU A 183 -41.27 -25.27 -9.06
N TRP A 184 -40.22 -26.08 -8.97
CA TRP A 184 -40.26 -27.51 -8.71
C TRP A 184 -39.72 -27.77 -7.31
N VAL A 185 -40.41 -28.65 -6.56
CA VAL A 185 -40.09 -28.99 -5.18
C VAL A 185 -39.97 -30.50 -5.05
N GLY A 186 -38.76 -30.92 -4.67
CA GLY A 186 -38.49 -32.32 -4.34
C GLY A 186 -38.73 -32.57 -2.86
N THR A 187 -39.55 -33.55 -2.52
CA THR A 187 -39.96 -33.85 -1.15
C THR A 187 -39.66 -35.28 -0.75
N ALA A 188 -39.95 -35.63 0.50
CA ALA A 188 -39.89 -36.99 1.00
C ALA A 188 -40.88 -37.95 0.25
N THR A 189 -41.95 -37.41 -0.33
CA THR A 189 -43.09 -38.19 -0.85
C THR A 189 -43.46 -37.89 -2.31
N GLY A 190 -42.59 -37.26 -3.05
CA GLY A 190 -42.78 -36.98 -4.47
C GLY A 190 -42.25 -35.62 -4.95
N VAL A 191 -42.59 -35.27 -6.17
CA VAL A 191 -42.23 -34.04 -6.85
C VAL A 191 -43.47 -33.18 -7.06
N PHE A 192 -43.41 -31.95 -6.52
CA PHE A 192 -44.44 -30.93 -6.72
C PHE A 192 -43.98 -29.87 -7.74
N ARG A 193 -44.94 -29.33 -8.46
CA ARG A 193 -44.74 -28.17 -9.37
C ARG A 193 -45.68 -27.05 -8.92
N HIS A 194 -45.14 -25.87 -8.74
CA HIS A 194 -45.89 -24.63 -8.46
C HIS A 194 -46.19 -23.90 -9.77
N THR A 195 -47.49 -23.66 -9.99
CA THR A 195 -47.97 -22.91 -11.16
C THR A 195 -49.25 -22.19 -10.78
N ASN A 196 -49.40 -20.91 -11.13
CA ASN A 196 -50.62 -20.13 -10.84
C ASN A 196 -50.99 -20.14 -9.33
N ASP A 197 -50.02 -19.91 -8.49
CA ASP A 197 -50.14 -19.87 -7.01
C ASP A 197 -50.59 -21.17 -6.33
N THR A 198 -50.54 -22.32 -7.04
CA THR A 198 -50.92 -23.62 -6.49
C THR A 198 -49.86 -24.68 -6.79
N PHE A 199 -49.70 -25.64 -5.85
CA PHE A 199 -48.84 -26.81 -6.02
C PHE A 199 -49.61 -28.01 -6.54
N GLU A 200 -49.07 -28.63 -7.55
CA GLU A 200 -49.55 -29.87 -8.15
C GLU A 200 -48.52 -30.99 -7.94
N LEU A 201 -48.95 -32.15 -7.47
CA LEU A 201 -48.12 -33.34 -7.33
C LEU A 201 -47.93 -34.01 -8.69
N ILE A 202 -46.72 -33.97 -9.23
CA ILE A 202 -46.40 -34.44 -10.57
C ILE A 202 -45.93 -35.91 -10.59
N ASP A 203 -45.08 -36.31 -9.62
CA ASP A 203 -44.58 -37.67 -9.48
C ASP A 203 -44.74 -38.14 -8.02
N ARG A 204 -45.52 -39.22 -7.85
CA ARG A 204 -45.77 -39.84 -6.53
C ARG A 204 -44.78 -40.95 -6.21
N ASP A 205 -44.11 -41.48 -7.23
CA ASP A 205 -43.24 -42.63 -7.10
C ASP A 205 -41.79 -42.26 -6.77
N ALA A 206 -41.46 -40.98 -6.88
CA ALA A 206 -40.17 -40.47 -6.44
C ALA A 206 -40.18 -40.27 -4.93
N ASN A 207 -39.19 -40.82 -4.24
CA ASN A 207 -39.08 -40.77 -2.79
C ASN A 207 -37.76 -40.10 -2.39
N ASN A 208 -37.79 -39.24 -1.35
CA ASN A 208 -36.63 -38.52 -0.86
C ASN A 208 -35.87 -37.83 -2.00
N VAL A 209 -36.55 -36.95 -2.71
CA VAL A 209 -36.03 -36.27 -3.90
C VAL A 209 -34.92 -35.28 -3.51
N GLN A 210 -33.69 -35.70 -3.70
CA GLN A 210 -32.49 -34.98 -3.22
C GLN A 210 -32.12 -33.80 -4.12
N SER A 211 -32.39 -33.90 -5.44
CA SER A 211 -32.01 -32.83 -6.36
C SER A 211 -32.89 -32.86 -7.62
N LEU A 212 -33.04 -31.66 -8.18
CA LEU A 212 -33.78 -31.40 -9.41
C LEU A 212 -32.91 -30.54 -10.35
N THR A 213 -32.98 -30.81 -11.66
CA THR A 213 -32.37 -29.91 -12.68
C THR A 213 -33.16 -30.06 -13.98
N GLU A 214 -32.91 -29.16 -14.97
CA GLU A 214 -33.60 -29.16 -16.27
C GLU A 214 -32.59 -29.45 -17.38
N ASP A 215 -32.94 -30.24 -18.39
CA ASP A 215 -32.11 -30.44 -19.60
C ASP A 215 -32.32 -29.34 -20.67
N GLY A 216 -31.61 -29.46 -21.78
CA GLY A 216 -31.70 -28.53 -22.91
C GLY A 216 -33.11 -28.42 -23.54
N ASP A 217 -33.94 -29.48 -23.48
CA ASP A 217 -35.29 -29.56 -24.03
C ASP A 217 -36.37 -29.17 -22.99
N GLY A 218 -35.98 -28.81 -21.77
CA GLY A 218 -36.91 -28.43 -20.72
C GLY A 218 -37.50 -29.60 -19.93
N ASN A 219 -36.94 -30.80 -20.04
CA ASN A 219 -37.37 -31.91 -19.19
C ASN A 219 -36.68 -31.82 -17.82
N ILE A 220 -37.41 -32.17 -16.77
CA ILE A 220 -36.89 -32.14 -15.39
C ILE A 220 -36.23 -33.49 -15.06
N TRP A 221 -35.01 -33.41 -14.62
CA TRP A 221 -34.24 -34.52 -14.11
C TRP A 221 -34.38 -34.55 -12.59
N VAL A 222 -34.77 -35.70 -12.06
CA VAL A 222 -35.11 -35.94 -10.66
C VAL A 222 -34.17 -37.00 -10.10
N SER A 223 -33.42 -36.67 -9.07
CA SER A 223 -32.61 -37.64 -8.34
C SER A 223 -33.29 -37.96 -7.01
N ASP A 224 -33.57 -39.26 -6.79
CA ASP A 224 -34.11 -39.78 -5.54
C ASP A 224 -33.04 -40.51 -4.68
N SER A 225 -33.44 -41.12 -3.60
CA SER A 225 -32.54 -41.89 -2.73
C SER A 225 -32.07 -43.22 -3.34
N LEU A 226 -32.64 -43.64 -4.47
CA LEU A 226 -32.23 -44.79 -5.24
C LEU A 226 -31.14 -44.38 -6.26
N GLU A 227 -30.49 -45.36 -6.85
CA GLU A 227 -29.46 -45.15 -7.89
C GLU A 227 -30.08 -44.76 -9.24
N ILE A 228 -31.24 -44.12 -9.23
CA ILE A 228 -32.05 -43.80 -10.39
C ILE A 228 -32.23 -42.29 -10.50
N VAL A 229 -31.94 -41.77 -11.67
CA VAL A 229 -32.36 -40.43 -12.06
C VAL A 229 -33.49 -40.55 -13.06
N LYS A 230 -34.63 -39.97 -12.72
CA LYS A 230 -35.82 -39.96 -13.58
C LYS A 230 -35.81 -38.69 -14.44
N LYS A 231 -36.15 -38.86 -15.72
CA LYS A 231 -36.35 -37.73 -16.65
C LYS A 231 -37.85 -37.56 -16.86
N LEU A 232 -38.43 -36.53 -16.27
CA LEU A 232 -39.83 -36.18 -16.39
C LEU A 232 -40.06 -35.28 -17.63
N SER A 233 -40.95 -35.67 -18.54
CA SER A 233 -41.34 -34.81 -19.66
C SER A 233 -42.31 -33.72 -19.17
N THR A 234 -42.03 -32.46 -19.53
CA THR A 234 -42.88 -31.31 -19.21
C THR A 234 -43.98 -31.09 -20.28
N HIS A 235 -43.93 -31.82 -21.40
CA HIS A 235 -44.77 -31.61 -22.58
C HIS A 235 -45.79 -32.73 -22.87
N THR A 236 -45.67 -33.90 -22.25
CA THR A 236 -46.54 -35.03 -22.49
C THR A 236 -47.12 -35.58 -21.20
N ALA A 237 -48.46 -35.91 -21.21
CA ALA A 237 -49.11 -36.68 -20.14
C ALA A 237 -49.35 -38.12 -20.67
N PRO A 238 -49.29 -39.17 -19.82
CA PRO A 238 -48.97 -39.21 -18.37
C PRO A 238 -47.48 -39.42 -18.09
N HIS A 239 -47.09 -38.97 -16.93
CA HIS A 239 -45.77 -38.62 -16.42
C HIS A 239 -44.87 -39.83 -16.05
N HIS A 240 -44.82 -40.88 -16.82
CA HIS A 240 -43.82 -41.93 -16.62
C HIS A 240 -42.50 -41.43 -17.19
N GLY A 241 -41.67 -40.87 -16.30
CA GLY A 241 -40.34 -40.41 -16.62
C GLY A 241 -39.45 -41.56 -17.05
N ARG A 242 -38.59 -41.32 -18.00
CA ARG A 242 -37.55 -42.26 -18.38
C ARG A 242 -36.55 -42.44 -17.25
N GLU A 243 -36.31 -43.64 -16.78
CA GLU A 243 -35.31 -43.95 -15.78
C GLU A 243 -33.92 -44.09 -16.41
N ILE A 244 -32.95 -43.44 -15.85
CA ILE A 244 -31.53 -43.54 -16.18
C ILE A 244 -30.83 -44.01 -14.93
N ARG A 245 -30.22 -45.20 -14.97
CA ARG A 245 -29.45 -45.70 -13.84
C ARG A 245 -28.07 -45.06 -13.80
N LEU A 246 -27.77 -44.44 -12.69
CA LEU A 246 -26.41 -43.99 -12.34
C LEU A 246 -25.70 -45.12 -11.55
N PRO A 247 -24.36 -45.13 -11.57
CA PRO A 247 -23.60 -46.10 -10.79
C PRO A 247 -23.68 -45.86 -9.27
N ALA A 248 -24.32 -44.80 -8.82
CA ALA A 248 -24.55 -44.49 -7.41
C ALA A 248 -25.63 -43.40 -7.25
N SER A 249 -26.25 -43.32 -6.06
CA SER A 249 -27.26 -42.32 -5.72
C SER A 249 -26.71 -40.90 -5.79
N ALA A 250 -27.36 -40.03 -6.55
CA ALA A 250 -26.92 -38.65 -6.75
C ALA A 250 -27.57 -37.68 -5.71
N TRP A 251 -26.78 -36.99 -4.95
CA TRP A 251 -27.25 -36.02 -3.95
C TRP A 251 -27.48 -34.64 -4.50
N ARG A 252 -26.76 -34.29 -5.57
CA ARG A 252 -26.89 -33.01 -6.28
C ARG A 252 -26.75 -33.24 -7.76
N LEU A 253 -27.64 -32.60 -8.51
CA LEU A 253 -27.60 -32.46 -9.95
C LEU A 253 -27.33 -31.01 -10.30
N LEU A 254 -26.53 -30.79 -11.31
CA LEU A 254 -26.25 -29.45 -11.86
C LEU A 254 -26.25 -29.58 -13.39
N ARG A 255 -27.02 -28.76 -14.07
CA ARG A 255 -26.85 -28.54 -15.50
C ARG A 255 -25.91 -27.38 -15.71
N ASP A 256 -24.85 -27.58 -16.46
CA ASP A 256 -23.90 -26.51 -16.81
C ASP A 256 -24.39 -25.68 -18.02
N SER A 257 -23.72 -24.60 -18.27
CA SER A 257 -23.96 -23.67 -19.38
C SER A 257 -23.85 -24.35 -20.77
N ARG A 258 -23.22 -25.54 -20.85
CA ARG A 258 -23.04 -26.35 -22.06
C ARG A 258 -24.09 -27.46 -22.20
N ASN A 259 -25.12 -27.42 -21.39
CA ASN A 259 -26.18 -28.43 -21.33
C ASN A 259 -25.73 -29.83 -20.88
N GLN A 260 -24.60 -30.00 -20.23
CA GLN A 260 -24.20 -31.26 -19.61
C GLN A 260 -24.80 -31.35 -18.21
N ILE A 261 -25.08 -32.54 -17.74
CA ILE A 261 -25.61 -32.76 -16.39
C ILE A 261 -24.50 -33.39 -15.52
N TRP A 262 -24.17 -32.70 -14.46
CA TRP A 262 -23.23 -33.16 -13.44
C TRP A 262 -23.99 -33.76 -12.28
N ALA A 263 -23.51 -34.88 -11.75
CA ALA A 263 -24.10 -35.54 -10.58
C ALA A 263 -23.06 -35.80 -9.50
N ALA A 264 -23.29 -35.25 -8.31
CA ALA A 264 -22.53 -35.55 -7.11
C ALA A 264 -23.11 -36.85 -6.48
N ALA A 265 -22.44 -37.98 -6.62
CA ALA A 265 -22.95 -39.27 -6.21
C ALA A 265 -22.30 -39.78 -4.91
N PHE A 266 -23.14 -40.31 -4.01
CA PHE A 266 -22.66 -40.89 -2.76
C PHE A 266 -21.92 -42.20 -3.02
N GLY A 267 -20.64 -42.31 -2.65
CA GLY A 267 -19.83 -43.52 -2.97
C GLY A 267 -19.48 -43.69 -4.45
N GLY A 268 -20.15 -42.95 -5.35
CA GLY A 268 -19.96 -43.00 -6.80
C GLY A 268 -19.03 -41.93 -7.37
N GLY A 269 -18.64 -40.95 -6.55
CA GLY A 269 -17.80 -39.87 -6.99
C GLY A 269 -18.55 -38.81 -7.79
N LEU A 270 -17.84 -38.10 -8.66
CA LEU A 270 -18.42 -37.10 -9.56
C LEU A 270 -18.71 -37.74 -10.92
N LEU A 271 -19.93 -37.63 -11.37
CA LEU A 271 -20.40 -38.18 -12.66
C LEU A 271 -20.78 -37.01 -13.57
N ARG A 272 -20.56 -37.20 -14.89
CA ARG A 272 -21.05 -36.34 -15.96
C ARG A 272 -21.89 -37.14 -16.92
N VAL A 273 -23.10 -36.65 -17.21
CA VAL A 273 -23.95 -37.15 -18.26
C VAL A 273 -23.69 -36.28 -19.48
N ARG A 274 -22.98 -36.86 -20.47
CA ARG A 274 -22.74 -36.24 -21.77
C ARG A 274 -23.95 -36.53 -22.64
N ASP A 275 -24.35 -35.55 -23.45
CA ASP A 275 -25.50 -35.65 -24.37
C ASP A 275 -26.81 -36.10 -23.67
N PRO A 276 -27.28 -35.35 -22.64
CA PRO A 276 -28.47 -35.77 -21.89
C PRO A 276 -29.76 -35.87 -22.75
N LEU A 277 -29.71 -35.33 -23.97
CA LEU A 277 -30.80 -35.42 -24.95
C LEU A 277 -30.76 -36.71 -25.77
N ALA A 278 -29.64 -37.40 -25.81
CA ALA A 278 -29.52 -38.67 -26.56
C ALA A 278 -30.46 -39.75 -26.01
N GLN A 279 -30.82 -40.70 -26.87
CA GLN A 279 -31.60 -41.87 -26.42
C GLN A 279 -30.86 -42.71 -25.37
N THR A 280 -29.55 -42.78 -25.46
CA THR A 280 -28.64 -43.42 -24.48
C THR A 280 -27.55 -42.45 -24.12
N PRO A 281 -27.73 -41.62 -23.06
CA PRO A 281 -26.71 -40.71 -22.61
C PRO A 281 -25.45 -41.45 -22.14
N THR A 282 -24.31 -40.90 -22.44
CA THR A 282 -23.04 -41.43 -21.97
C THR A 282 -22.78 -40.92 -20.56
N ILE A 283 -22.48 -41.82 -19.61
CA ILE A 283 -22.15 -41.50 -18.23
C ILE A 283 -20.66 -41.68 -18.07
N GLU A 284 -19.99 -40.59 -17.70
CA GLU A 284 -18.56 -40.56 -17.45
C GLU A 284 -18.31 -40.34 -15.94
N ARG A 285 -17.32 -41.06 -15.39
CA ARG A 285 -16.88 -40.87 -14.00
C ARG A 285 -15.57 -40.12 -13.98
N PHE A 286 -15.53 -39.08 -13.17
CA PHE A 286 -14.29 -38.31 -12.94
C PHE A 286 -13.50 -38.93 -11.79
N GLU A 287 -12.26 -39.32 -12.08
CA GLU A 287 -11.33 -39.84 -11.10
C GLU A 287 -10.51 -38.68 -10.49
N TYR A 288 -10.67 -38.50 -9.19
CA TYR A 288 -9.93 -37.50 -8.40
C TYR A 288 -9.34 -38.14 -7.12
N GLU A 289 -9.45 -39.42 -6.99
CA GLU A 289 -9.26 -40.21 -5.73
C GLU A 289 -7.84 -40.14 -5.16
N HIS A 290 -6.84 -39.81 -5.97
CA HIS A 290 -5.46 -39.71 -5.50
C HIS A 290 -5.14 -38.37 -4.82
N ARG A 291 -6.02 -37.38 -4.90
CA ARG A 291 -5.78 -36.03 -4.39
C ARG A 291 -6.73 -35.60 -3.27
N LEU A 292 -7.94 -36.14 -3.24
CA LEU A 292 -8.95 -35.81 -2.24
C LEU A 292 -9.82 -37.05 -1.97
N ALA A 293 -9.75 -37.62 -0.77
CA ALA A 293 -10.63 -38.72 -0.36
C ALA A 293 -11.95 -38.13 0.15
N GLY A 294 -13.08 -38.66 -0.35
CA GLY A 294 -14.40 -38.29 0.14
C GLY A 294 -15.46 -38.19 -0.94
N SER A 295 -16.73 -38.07 -0.51
CA SER A 295 -17.87 -37.95 -1.40
C SER A 295 -18.14 -36.46 -1.70
N PRO A 296 -18.55 -36.13 -2.95
CA PRO A 296 -19.03 -34.81 -3.31
C PRO A 296 -20.32 -34.47 -2.56
N ARG A 297 -20.48 -33.22 -2.13
CA ARG A 297 -21.61 -32.71 -1.34
C ARG A 297 -22.41 -31.63 -2.05
N SER A 298 -21.71 -30.74 -2.76
CA SER A 298 -22.32 -29.62 -3.47
C SER A 298 -21.71 -29.43 -4.84
N LEU A 299 -22.51 -28.88 -5.77
CA LEU A 299 -22.12 -28.53 -7.12
C LEU A 299 -22.54 -27.10 -7.40
N PHE A 300 -21.66 -26.34 -8.06
CA PHE A 300 -21.94 -24.97 -8.45
C PHE A 300 -21.17 -24.62 -9.73
N GLU A 301 -21.78 -23.93 -10.67
CA GLU A 301 -21.12 -23.34 -11.83
C GLU A 301 -20.93 -21.84 -11.55
N ASP A 302 -19.69 -21.36 -11.63
CA ASP A 302 -19.41 -19.95 -11.49
C ASP A 302 -19.64 -19.16 -12.78
N ARG A 303 -19.56 -17.84 -12.72
CA ARG A 303 -19.75 -16.96 -13.89
C ARG A 303 -18.65 -17.08 -14.94
N GLU A 304 -17.53 -17.71 -14.61
CA GLU A 304 -16.42 -18.01 -15.52
C GLU A 304 -16.60 -19.38 -16.20
N GLY A 305 -17.67 -20.12 -15.87
CA GLY A 305 -17.98 -21.44 -16.41
C GLY A 305 -17.21 -22.60 -15.76
N ASN A 306 -16.59 -22.37 -14.62
CA ASN A 306 -15.95 -23.44 -13.85
C ASN A 306 -16.99 -24.19 -13.02
N ILE A 307 -16.84 -25.52 -12.96
CA ILE A 307 -17.67 -26.36 -12.11
C ILE A 307 -16.95 -26.58 -10.77
N TRP A 308 -17.56 -26.09 -9.71
CA TRP A 308 -17.08 -26.24 -8.35
C TRP A 308 -17.75 -27.40 -7.65
N VAL A 309 -16.95 -28.24 -7.03
CA VAL A 309 -17.41 -29.43 -6.31
C VAL A 309 -16.98 -29.29 -4.84
N GLY A 310 -17.95 -29.07 -3.99
CA GLY A 310 -17.71 -29.15 -2.54
C GLY A 310 -17.63 -30.61 -2.11
N MET A 311 -16.52 -30.96 -1.48
CA MET A 311 -16.19 -32.32 -1.09
C MET A 311 -16.22 -32.48 0.43
N ARG A 312 -16.28 -33.74 0.87
CA ARG A 312 -15.88 -34.08 2.23
C ARG A 312 -14.38 -33.92 2.37
N GLY A 313 -13.95 -32.85 3.06
CA GLY A 313 -12.55 -32.52 3.30
C GLY A 313 -11.89 -31.60 2.29
N GLY A 314 -12.67 -30.89 1.44
CA GLY A 314 -12.09 -29.93 0.52
C GLY A 314 -12.97 -29.36 -0.56
N LEU A 315 -12.34 -28.71 -1.53
CA LEU A 315 -12.96 -28.09 -2.68
C LEU A 315 -12.22 -28.47 -3.96
N ILE A 316 -12.96 -28.77 -5.01
CA ILE A 316 -12.46 -29.07 -6.35
C ILE A 316 -13.02 -28.04 -7.32
N ARG A 317 -12.18 -27.56 -8.24
CA ARG A 317 -12.59 -26.82 -9.43
C ARG A 317 -12.30 -27.65 -10.67
N LEU A 318 -13.27 -27.77 -11.54
CA LEU A 318 -13.14 -28.27 -12.91
C LEU A 318 -13.22 -27.06 -13.84
N SER A 319 -12.16 -26.81 -14.58
CA SER A 319 -12.14 -25.82 -15.66
C SER A 319 -11.95 -26.50 -17.01
N GLU A 320 -12.54 -25.96 -18.07
CA GLU A 320 -12.31 -26.49 -19.42
C GLU A 320 -10.81 -26.49 -19.73
N ARG A 321 -10.33 -27.60 -20.27
CA ARG A 321 -8.94 -27.68 -20.72
C ARG A 321 -8.77 -26.99 -22.04
N ALA A 322 -7.84 -26.04 -22.08
CA ALA A 322 -7.31 -25.48 -23.31
C ALA A 322 -6.44 -26.51 -24.08
N PHE A 323 -5.99 -27.57 -23.39
CA PHE A 323 -4.91 -28.44 -23.87
C PHE A 323 -5.28 -29.91 -23.75
N THR A 324 -4.86 -30.65 -24.75
CA THR A 324 -5.02 -32.10 -24.78
C THR A 324 -3.67 -32.77 -24.54
N ASN A 325 -3.57 -33.57 -23.50
CA ASN A 325 -2.35 -34.30 -23.19
C ASN A 325 -2.33 -35.62 -24.04
N VAL A 326 -1.22 -35.79 -24.74
CA VAL A 326 -1.07 -36.92 -25.68
C VAL A 326 -0.10 -37.94 -25.05
N PRO A 327 -0.59 -39.16 -24.77
CA PRO A 327 0.27 -40.21 -24.26
C PRO A 327 1.25 -40.67 -25.33
N LEU A 328 2.50 -40.92 -24.91
CA LEU A 328 3.58 -41.39 -25.77
C LEU A 328 3.98 -42.83 -25.38
N GLU A 329 4.10 -43.71 -26.38
CA GLU A 329 4.72 -45.00 -26.17
C GLU A 329 6.24 -44.89 -26.05
N GLY A 330 6.86 -45.68 -25.17
CA GLY A 330 8.29 -45.64 -24.91
C GLY A 330 8.75 -44.43 -24.10
N LEU A 331 7.78 -43.74 -23.44
CA LEU A 331 8.12 -42.65 -22.51
C LEU A 331 8.48 -43.28 -21.16
N ASN A 332 9.76 -43.45 -20.89
CA ASN A 332 10.24 -43.68 -19.53
C ASN A 332 10.53 -42.35 -18.85
N ASN A 333 11.12 -42.34 -17.69
CA ASN A 333 11.50 -41.11 -16.95
C ASN A 333 12.39 -40.13 -17.72
N ASP A 334 12.72 -40.42 -18.98
CA ASP A 334 13.64 -39.62 -19.82
C ASP A 334 12.99 -38.45 -20.58
N GLY A 335 11.68 -38.34 -20.57
CA GLY A 335 10.94 -37.24 -21.22
C GLY A 335 11.03 -37.21 -22.76
N VAL A 336 10.42 -36.15 -23.34
CA VAL A 336 10.52 -35.88 -24.78
C VAL A 336 11.89 -35.27 -25.11
N ARG A 337 12.54 -35.79 -26.16
CA ARG A 337 13.87 -35.30 -26.60
C ARG A 337 13.77 -34.18 -27.63
N THR A 338 12.97 -34.38 -28.64
CA THR A 338 12.75 -33.43 -29.75
C THR A 338 11.48 -33.76 -30.51
N SER A 339 10.93 -32.78 -31.20
CA SER A 339 9.79 -32.95 -32.09
C SER A 339 10.02 -32.22 -33.42
N ILE A 340 9.39 -32.71 -34.48
CA ILE A 340 9.42 -32.07 -35.82
C ILE A 340 8.13 -32.43 -36.58
N VAL A 341 7.76 -31.63 -37.56
CA VAL A 341 6.65 -31.88 -38.48
C VAL A 341 7.20 -32.30 -39.81
N ASP A 342 6.67 -33.41 -40.38
CA ASP A 342 6.95 -33.85 -41.73
C ASP A 342 6.16 -33.03 -42.77
N ARG A 343 6.47 -33.22 -44.05
CA ARG A 343 5.78 -32.53 -45.15
C ARG A 343 4.29 -32.88 -45.28
N ASP A 344 3.92 -34.03 -44.77
CA ASP A 344 2.52 -34.51 -44.81
C ASP A 344 1.72 -33.95 -43.64
N GLY A 345 2.34 -33.11 -42.80
CA GLY A 345 1.72 -32.55 -41.59
C GLY A 345 1.74 -33.48 -40.39
N GLY A 346 2.41 -34.61 -40.46
CA GLY A 346 2.58 -35.56 -39.35
C GLY A 346 3.58 -35.02 -38.33
N VAL A 347 3.24 -35.12 -37.07
CA VAL A 347 4.15 -34.71 -35.94
C VAL A 347 4.97 -35.91 -35.50
N TRP A 348 6.29 -35.79 -35.57
CA TRP A 348 7.22 -36.80 -35.06
C TRP A 348 7.75 -36.35 -33.70
N VAL A 349 7.73 -37.26 -32.74
CA VAL A 349 8.16 -37.02 -31.36
C VAL A 349 9.16 -38.12 -30.99
N ALA A 350 10.37 -37.71 -30.63
CA ALA A 350 11.39 -38.64 -30.15
C ALA A 350 11.44 -38.63 -28.63
N THR A 351 11.48 -39.84 -28.05
CA THR A 351 11.72 -40.07 -26.63
C THR A 351 13.09 -40.76 -26.43
N GLY A 352 13.49 -41.06 -25.21
CA GLY A 352 14.74 -41.84 -24.95
C GLY A 352 14.75 -43.22 -25.61
N HIS A 353 13.58 -43.84 -25.79
CA HIS A 353 13.44 -45.24 -26.24
C HIS A 353 12.50 -45.43 -27.43
N GLY A 354 11.96 -44.37 -28.01
CA GLY A 354 11.00 -44.53 -29.10
C GLY A 354 10.87 -43.28 -29.96
N LEU A 355 10.28 -43.53 -31.15
CA LEU A 355 9.87 -42.48 -32.07
C LEU A 355 8.39 -42.64 -32.35
N ASN A 356 7.61 -41.61 -32.05
CA ASN A 356 6.17 -41.60 -32.24
C ASN A 356 5.81 -40.65 -33.39
N ARG A 357 4.82 -41.06 -34.21
CA ARG A 357 4.24 -40.22 -35.28
C ARG A 357 2.73 -40.07 -35.06
N PHE A 358 2.26 -38.84 -35.15
CA PHE A 358 0.87 -38.45 -35.02
C PHE A 358 0.41 -37.74 -36.30
N LYS A 359 -0.68 -38.26 -36.92
CA LYS A 359 -1.30 -37.59 -38.07
C LYS A 359 -2.81 -37.74 -38.01
N GLY A 360 -3.53 -36.71 -37.60
CA GLY A 360 -4.95 -36.80 -37.27
C GLY A 360 -5.21 -37.88 -36.18
N ALA A 361 -6.02 -38.88 -36.49
CA ALA A 361 -6.29 -40.01 -35.61
C ALA A 361 -5.23 -41.12 -35.70
N ASP A 362 -4.35 -41.12 -36.73
CA ASP A 362 -3.34 -42.16 -36.94
C ASP A 362 -2.16 -41.95 -35.98
N ARG A 363 -1.87 -42.97 -35.17
CA ARG A 363 -0.76 -42.99 -34.22
C ARG A 363 0.12 -44.18 -34.50
N ARG A 364 1.40 -43.93 -34.63
CA ARG A 364 2.37 -45.02 -34.87
C ARG A 364 3.60 -44.82 -33.94
N ALA A 365 3.99 -45.89 -33.31
CA ALA A 365 5.20 -45.92 -32.51
C ALA A 365 6.24 -46.83 -33.15
N TYR A 366 7.50 -46.44 -33.07
CA TYR A 366 8.63 -47.16 -33.60
C TYR A 366 9.67 -47.31 -32.50
N ASP A 367 10.21 -48.50 -32.33
CA ASP A 367 11.29 -48.79 -31.40
C ASP A 367 12.60 -48.29 -31.99
N VAL A 368 12.98 -47.10 -31.59
CA VAL A 368 14.19 -46.41 -32.09
C VAL A 368 14.91 -45.82 -30.88
N SER A 369 15.92 -46.46 -30.40
CA SER A 369 16.69 -46.03 -29.22
C SER A 369 17.64 -44.91 -29.51
N LEU A 370 17.85 -44.02 -28.47
CA LEU A 370 18.86 -42.96 -28.41
C LEU A 370 18.74 -41.85 -29.47
N THR A 371 17.49 -41.49 -29.86
CA THR A 371 17.26 -40.31 -30.70
C THR A 371 17.45 -39.04 -29.91
N MET A 372 18.31 -38.14 -30.41
CA MET A 372 18.60 -36.84 -29.79
C MET A 372 18.16 -35.66 -30.65
N ALA A 373 18.19 -35.84 -31.95
CA ALA A 373 17.84 -34.80 -32.91
C ALA A 373 17.07 -35.37 -34.11
N LEU A 374 16.08 -34.65 -34.58
CA LEU A 374 15.29 -34.92 -35.79
C LEU A 374 15.39 -33.76 -36.77
N HIS A 375 15.38 -34.07 -38.06
CA HIS A 375 15.33 -33.07 -39.12
C HIS A 375 14.57 -33.63 -40.33
N VAL A 376 13.74 -32.83 -40.94
CA VAL A 376 13.11 -33.15 -42.21
C VAL A 376 13.72 -32.25 -43.28
N ASP A 377 14.41 -32.83 -44.24
CA ASP A 377 15.05 -32.08 -45.30
C ASP A 377 14.06 -31.54 -46.36
N ARG A 378 14.55 -30.72 -47.27
CA ARG A 378 13.71 -30.18 -48.38
C ARG A 378 13.17 -31.26 -49.30
N GLY A 379 13.67 -32.51 -49.33
CA GLY A 379 13.13 -33.66 -49.99
C GLY A 379 12.03 -34.37 -49.26
N GLY A 380 11.78 -34.01 -47.97
CA GLY A 380 10.83 -34.72 -47.11
C GLY A 380 11.42 -35.94 -46.41
N GLN A 381 12.72 -36.15 -46.50
CA GLN A 381 13.40 -37.25 -45.85
C GLN A 381 13.62 -36.94 -44.37
N LEU A 382 13.12 -37.83 -43.49
CA LEU A 382 13.37 -37.74 -42.07
C LEU A 382 14.79 -38.24 -41.74
N TRP A 383 15.57 -37.37 -41.09
CA TRP A 383 16.88 -37.62 -40.54
C TRP A 383 16.83 -37.77 -39.03
N ILE A 384 17.52 -38.77 -38.53
CA ILE A 384 17.59 -39.07 -37.11
C ILE A 384 19.06 -39.08 -36.70
N ALA A 385 19.40 -38.32 -35.63
CA ALA A 385 20.72 -38.36 -35.06
C ALA A 385 20.68 -38.59 -33.55
N GLY A 386 21.66 -39.27 -33.03
CA GLY A 386 21.85 -39.53 -31.63
C GLY A 386 23.30 -39.68 -31.22
N SER A 387 23.56 -40.40 -30.15
CA SER A 387 24.91 -40.72 -29.75
C SER A 387 25.51 -41.70 -30.74
N GLN A 388 26.55 -41.28 -31.49
CA GLN A 388 27.33 -42.08 -32.41
C GLN A 388 26.64 -42.61 -33.68
N LYS A 389 25.40 -42.18 -33.96
CA LYS A 389 24.64 -42.63 -35.12
C LYS A 389 23.89 -41.49 -35.79
N VAL A 390 23.93 -41.48 -37.13
CA VAL A 390 23.03 -40.71 -37.99
C VAL A 390 22.40 -41.65 -38.99
N ALA A 391 21.10 -41.56 -39.18
CA ALA A 391 20.36 -42.41 -40.05
C ALA A 391 19.26 -41.66 -40.84
N ARG A 392 18.86 -42.17 -41.97
CA ARG A 392 17.61 -41.83 -42.64
C ARG A 392 16.54 -42.75 -42.10
N PHE A 393 15.33 -42.24 -41.96
CA PHE A 393 14.23 -43.03 -41.56
C PHE A 393 13.32 -43.21 -42.80
N ARG A 394 13.14 -44.43 -43.22
CA ARG A 394 12.31 -44.78 -44.38
C ARG A 394 11.56 -46.08 -44.14
N ASP A 395 10.30 -46.12 -44.52
CA ASP A 395 9.40 -47.28 -44.42
C ASP A 395 9.41 -47.98 -43.04
N GLY A 396 9.45 -47.20 -41.96
CA GLY A 396 9.46 -47.70 -40.59
C GLY A 396 10.82 -48.23 -40.11
N ARG A 397 11.88 -48.05 -40.86
CA ARG A 397 13.23 -48.55 -40.53
C ARG A 397 14.27 -47.46 -40.56
N MET A 398 15.26 -47.58 -39.68
CA MET A 398 16.44 -46.75 -39.69
C MET A 398 17.46 -47.29 -40.69
N GLU A 399 17.86 -46.45 -41.66
CA GLU A 399 18.98 -46.72 -42.57
C GLU A 399 20.18 -45.94 -42.12
N PRO A 400 21.16 -46.54 -41.41
CA PRO A 400 22.33 -45.85 -40.95
C PRO A 400 23.19 -45.37 -42.12
N ILE A 401 23.72 -44.15 -41.99
CA ILE A 401 24.70 -43.63 -42.98
C ILE A 401 26.11 -43.66 -42.42
N ALA A 402 27.07 -43.90 -43.32
CA ALA A 402 28.47 -43.78 -42.95
C ALA A 402 28.82 -42.31 -42.70
N ILE A 403 29.13 -41.96 -41.46
CA ILE A 403 29.52 -40.63 -41.05
C ILE A 403 30.97 -40.61 -40.62
N PRO A 404 31.69 -39.47 -40.81
CA PRO A 404 33.08 -39.34 -40.37
C PRO A 404 33.21 -39.60 -38.85
N THR A 405 34.33 -40.26 -38.45
CA THR A 405 34.61 -40.63 -37.06
C THR A 405 34.47 -39.43 -36.09
N ALA A 406 34.80 -38.25 -36.54
CA ALA A 406 34.69 -37.04 -35.71
C ALA A 406 33.25 -36.72 -35.29
N VAL A 407 32.28 -36.99 -36.17
CA VAL A 407 30.84 -36.88 -35.87
C VAL A 407 30.41 -38.07 -35.02
N ALA A 408 30.80 -39.27 -35.43
CA ALA A 408 30.45 -40.53 -34.72
C ALA A 408 30.94 -40.56 -33.26
N THR A 409 32.00 -39.87 -32.91
CA THR A 409 32.54 -39.77 -31.53
C THR A 409 31.97 -38.59 -30.72
N SER A 410 31.03 -37.88 -31.28
CA SER A 410 30.40 -36.71 -30.62
C SER A 410 28.91 -36.95 -30.44
N ARG A 411 28.35 -36.38 -29.38
CA ARG A 411 26.90 -36.32 -29.21
C ARG A 411 26.31 -35.21 -30.08
N VAL A 412 25.50 -35.58 -31.07
CA VAL A 412 24.78 -34.65 -31.94
C VAL A 412 23.56 -34.08 -31.20
N MET A 413 23.54 -32.79 -30.98
CA MET A 413 22.48 -32.09 -30.25
C MET A 413 21.34 -31.65 -31.18
N ALA A 414 21.71 -31.20 -32.38
CA ALA A 414 20.78 -30.81 -33.43
C ALA A 414 21.43 -30.99 -34.80
N LEU A 415 20.63 -31.13 -35.85
CA LEU A 415 21.10 -31.22 -37.22
C LEU A 415 20.18 -30.47 -38.17
N THR A 416 20.68 -30.02 -39.29
CA THR A 416 19.93 -29.40 -40.39
C THR A 416 20.60 -29.67 -41.72
N THR A 417 19.96 -29.32 -42.85
CA THR A 417 20.51 -29.40 -44.17
C THR A 417 20.63 -28.03 -44.84
N ASP A 418 21.68 -27.78 -45.57
CA ASP A 418 21.77 -26.57 -46.42
C ASP A 418 21.08 -26.79 -47.79
N ALA A 419 21.11 -25.77 -48.62
CA ALA A 419 20.51 -25.78 -49.96
C ALA A 419 21.17 -26.84 -50.90
N GLN A 420 22.39 -27.23 -50.63
CA GLN A 420 23.18 -28.24 -51.39
C GLN A 420 22.98 -29.65 -50.82
N GLN A 421 22.08 -29.85 -49.84
CA GLN A 421 21.87 -31.10 -49.14
C GLN A 421 23.04 -31.54 -48.23
N GLY A 422 23.96 -30.62 -47.92
CA GLY A 422 25.01 -30.86 -46.93
C GLY A 422 24.44 -30.96 -45.54
N LEU A 423 24.86 -31.94 -44.76
CA LEU A 423 24.41 -32.16 -43.39
C LEU A 423 25.27 -31.31 -42.41
N TRP A 424 24.60 -30.43 -41.73
CA TRP A 424 25.16 -29.63 -40.63
C TRP A 424 24.89 -30.29 -39.30
N PHE A 425 25.94 -30.50 -38.52
CA PHE A 425 25.83 -31.12 -37.19
C PHE A 425 26.19 -30.10 -36.11
N CYS A 426 25.34 -29.94 -35.17
CA CYS A 426 25.53 -29.23 -33.93
C CYS A 426 25.95 -30.24 -32.85
N THR A 427 27.14 -30.16 -32.30
CA THR A 427 27.67 -31.14 -31.35
C THR A 427 28.03 -30.52 -30.00
N SER A 428 27.94 -31.33 -28.96
CA SER A 428 28.17 -30.88 -27.57
C SER A 428 29.64 -30.67 -27.22
N LEU A 429 30.58 -31.23 -28.00
CA LEU A 429 32.00 -31.19 -27.66
C LEU A 429 32.89 -30.58 -28.75
N LYS A 430 32.51 -30.73 -30.04
CA LYS A 430 33.34 -30.37 -31.18
C LYS A 430 32.76 -29.21 -32.02
N GLY A 431 31.70 -28.57 -31.50
CA GLY A 431 31.05 -27.44 -32.17
C GLY A 431 30.27 -27.84 -33.41
N VAL A 432 30.28 -26.98 -34.41
CA VAL A 432 29.53 -27.14 -35.66
C VAL A 432 30.40 -27.79 -36.72
N MET A 433 29.85 -28.74 -37.47
CA MET A 433 30.52 -29.45 -38.57
C MET A 433 29.56 -29.56 -39.77
N LEU A 434 30.12 -29.47 -40.99
CA LEU A 434 29.39 -29.70 -42.23
C LEU A 434 29.97 -30.93 -42.93
N TRP A 435 29.10 -31.87 -43.32
CA TRP A 435 29.41 -33.01 -44.14
C TRP A 435 28.64 -32.97 -45.48
N ASP A 436 29.37 -32.87 -46.58
CA ASP A 436 28.78 -32.78 -47.92
C ASP A 436 28.54 -34.14 -48.59
N GLY A 437 28.68 -35.23 -47.87
CA GLY A 437 28.59 -36.58 -48.36
C GLY A 437 29.98 -37.20 -48.75
N ARG A 438 31.03 -36.40 -48.77
CA ARG A 438 32.42 -36.80 -49.11
C ARG A 438 33.44 -36.25 -48.11
N ALA A 439 33.38 -34.96 -47.81
CA ALA A 439 34.35 -34.28 -46.96
C ALA A 439 33.68 -33.70 -45.69
N LEU A 440 34.41 -33.64 -44.58
CA LEU A 440 33.96 -33.02 -43.34
C LEU A 440 34.69 -31.70 -43.14
N SER A 441 33.95 -30.60 -43.16
CA SER A 441 34.39 -29.27 -42.80
C SER A 441 34.16 -29.01 -41.30
N ARG A 442 35.24 -28.58 -40.60
CA ARG A 442 35.21 -28.33 -39.16
C ARG A 442 35.33 -26.86 -38.78
N PHE A 443 35.53 -26.00 -39.74
CA PHE A 443 35.67 -24.54 -39.55
C PHE A 443 36.72 -24.13 -38.52
N GLU A 444 37.83 -24.92 -38.45
CA GLU A 444 38.99 -24.66 -37.59
C GLU A 444 39.64 -23.35 -38.04
N GLY A 445 39.88 -22.42 -37.11
CA GLY A 445 40.46 -21.09 -37.44
C GLY A 445 39.47 -19.95 -37.57
N GLN A 446 38.18 -20.20 -37.50
CA GLN A 446 37.14 -19.14 -37.35
C GLN A 446 36.93 -18.91 -35.88
N THR A 447 37.48 -17.84 -35.33
CA THR A 447 37.80 -17.64 -33.92
C THR A 447 36.56 -17.65 -32.99
N ASP A 448 35.40 -17.29 -33.49
CA ASP A 448 34.25 -17.06 -32.63
C ASP A 448 33.40 -18.30 -32.34
N ILE A 449 33.48 -19.35 -33.16
CA ILE A 449 32.65 -20.55 -33.03
C ILE A 449 33.46 -21.86 -32.97
N SER A 450 34.75 -21.79 -33.30
CA SER A 450 35.63 -22.98 -33.37
C SER A 450 35.71 -23.69 -32.01
N GLY A 451 35.31 -24.96 -31.98
CA GLY A 451 35.34 -25.79 -30.78
C GLY A 451 34.30 -25.45 -29.70
N ARG A 452 33.48 -24.40 -29.88
CA ARG A 452 32.43 -24.09 -28.91
C ARG A 452 31.26 -25.06 -29.03
N ALA A 453 30.80 -25.57 -27.88
CA ALA A 453 29.66 -26.45 -27.83
C ALA A 453 28.41 -25.77 -28.40
N CYS A 454 27.70 -26.49 -29.28
CA CYS A 454 26.50 -26.03 -29.96
C CYS A 454 25.27 -26.72 -29.36
N GLN A 455 24.16 -26.01 -29.20
CA GLN A 455 22.90 -26.51 -28.65
C GLN A 455 21.80 -26.61 -29.69
N SER A 456 21.65 -25.63 -30.55
CA SER A 456 20.61 -25.56 -31.58
C SER A 456 21.16 -25.11 -32.92
N ILE A 457 20.52 -25.58 -34.01
CA ILE A 457 20.89 -25.21 -35.40
C ILE A 457 19.58 -25.12 -36.21
N TYR A 458 19.52 -24.13 -37.11
CA TYR A 458 18.34 -23.88 -37.94
C TYR A 458 18.75 -23.32 -39.30
N THR A 459 18.14 -23.83 -40.38
CA THR A 459 18.28 -23.29 -41.74
C THR A 459 17.08 -22.41 -42.06
N ASP A 460 17.28 -21.13 -42.27
CA ASP A 460 16.21 -20.21 -42.60
C ASP A 460 15.76 -20.29 -44.08
N SER A 461 14.71 -19.55 -44.40
CA SER A 461 14.11 -19.50 -45.73
C SER A 461 15.08 -18.95 -46.80
N LEU A 462 16.08 -18.14 -46.38
CA LEU A 462 17.13 -17.59 -47.23
C LEU A 462 18.33 -18.57 -47.42
N GLY A 463 18.29 -19.71 -46.70
CA GLY A 463 19.35 -20.71 -46.73
C GLY A 463 20.56 -20.40 -45.83
N ARG A 464 20.46 -19.43 -44.93
CA ARG A 464 21.44 -19.12 -43.89
C ARG A 464 21.33 -20.14 -42.76
N ILE A 465 22.48 -20.53 -42.19
CA ILE A 465 22.52 -21.47 -41.07
C ILE A 465 22.71 -20.70 -39.76
N TRP A 466 21.71 -20.74 -38.93
CA TRP A 466 21.73 -20.14 -37.61
C TRP A 466 22.18 -21.17 -36.57
N ILE A 467 23.06 -20.77 -35.67
CA ILE A 467 23.69 -21.65 -34.68
C ILE A 467 23.54 -21.04 -33.32
N GLY A 468 22.96 -21.77 -32.37
CA GLY A 468 22.86 -21.41 -30.97
C GLY A 468 23.92 -22.11 -30.14
N LEU A 469 24.70 -21.37 -29.35
CA LEU A 469 25.77 -21.87 -28.54
C LEU A 469 25.35 -22.22 -27.12
N LEU A 470 25.90 -23.29 -26.58
CA LEU A 470 25.61 -23.75 -25.19
C LEU A 470 26.14 -22.76 -24.15
N SER A 471 27.29 -22.16 -24.41
CA SER A 471 27.90 -21.14 -23.53
C SER A 471 27.34 -19.74 -23.70
N GLY A 472 26.24 -19.62 -24.44
CA GLY A 472 25.61 -18.35 -24.81
C GLY A 472 26.23 -17.74 -26.07
N GLY A 473 25.43 -16.92 -26.74
CA GLY A 473 25.75 -16.37 -28.06
C GLY A 473 25.12 -17.17 -29.19
N ALA A 474 24.99 -16.54 -30.35
CA ALA A 474 24.52 -17.15 -31.59
C ALA A 474 25.43 -16.78 -32.73
N ALA A 475 25.43 -17.57 -33.80
CA ALA A 475 26.12 -17.23 -35.03
C ALA A 475 25.23 -17.53 -36.24
N VAL A 476 25.46 -16.82 -37.33
CA VAL A 476 24.86 -17.10 -38.64
C VAL A 476 25.96 -17.37 -39.67
N TYR A 477 25.82 -18.45 -40.42
CA TYR A 477 26.67 -18.75 -41.58
C TYR A 477 25.97 -18.31 -42.86
N GLU A 478 26.57 -17.40 -43.54
CA GLU A 478 26.09 -16.83 -44.78
C GLU A 478 27.25 -16.54 -45.74
N ASN A 479 27.12 -16.90 -47.01
CA ASN A 479 28.13 -16.65 -48.05
C ASN A 479 29.56 -17.11 -47.67
N GLY A 480 29.66 -18.26 -47.00
CA GLY A 480 30.98 -18.82 -46.63
C GLY A 480 31.62 -18.25 -45.36
N MET A 481 30.92 -17.31 -44.67
CA MET A 481 31.45 -16.65 -43.49
C MET A 481 30.51 -16.78 -42.30
N PHE A 482 31.07 -16.80 -41.11
CA PHE A 482 30.30 -16.71 -39.87
C PHE A 482 30.23 -15.26 -39.35
N ARG A 483 29.08 -14.88 -38.88
CA ARG A 483 28.88 -13.67 -38.11
C ARG A 483 28.31 -14.05 -36.74
N SER A 484 28.99 -13.66 -35.67
CA SER A 484 28.56 -13.96 -34.29
C SER A 484 27.79 -12.82 -33.67
N PHE A 485 26.90 -13.18 -32.72
CA PHE A 485 26.08 -12.25 -31.93
C PHE A 485 26.20 -12.60 -30.46
N GLY A 486 26.32 -11.58 -29.63
CA GLY A 486 26.37 -11.69 -28.19
C GLY A 486 25.41 -10.71 -27.50
N VAL A 487 25.49 -10.66 -26.18
CA VAL A 487 24.64 -9.75 -25.37
C VAL A 487 24.89 -8.27 -25.76
N ARG A 488 26.08 -7.91 -26.17
CA ARG A 488 26.42 -6.55 -26.64
C ARG A 488 25.72 -6.16 -27.95
N ASP A 489 25.32 -7.15 -28.74
CA ASP A 489 24.59 -6.96 -29.98
C ASP A 489 23.07 -6.95 -29.76
N GLY A 490 22.61 -7.08 -28.52
CA GLY A 490 21.21 -7.10 -28.16
C GLY A 490 20.60 -8.49 -28.02
N LEU A 491 21.42 -9.56 -28.01
CA LEU A 491 20.97 -10.94 -27.79
C LEU A 491 20.69 -11.19 -26.29
N ALA A 492 19.62 -11.92 -25.98
CA ALA A 492 19.33 -12.35 -24.60
C ALA A 492 20.46 -13.27 -24.09
N SER A 493 20.71 -13.18 -22.78
CA SER A 493 21.82 -13.94 -22.14
C SER A 493 21.48 -15.43 -22.00
N GLY A 494 22.52 -16.22 -21.86
CA GLY A 494 22.44 -17.67 -21.60
C GLY A 494 22.45 -18.56 -22.84
N THR A 495 22.22 -19.86 -22.63
CA THR A 495 22.23 -20.88 -23.69
C THR A 495 21.09 -20.64 -24.68
N ILE A 496 21.40 -20.70 -25.99
CA ILE A 496 20.36 -20.60 -27.04
C ILE A 496 19.73 -21.98 -27.25
N LEU A 497 18.46 -22.09 -26.79
CA LEU A 497 17.74 -23.36 -26.71
C LEU A 497 17.05 -23.72 -28.01
N ALA A 498 16.37 -22.77 -28.64
CA ALA A 498 15.63 -22.95 -29.87
C ALA A 498 15.77 -21.76 -30.81
N ILE A 499 15.70 -22.02 -32.09
CA ILE A 499 15.75 -21.04 -33.18
C ILE A 499 14.59 -21.35 -34.13
N THR A 500 13.81 -20.34 -34.52
CA THR A 500 12.76 -20.49 -35.53
C THR A 500 12.65 -19.22 -36.37
N GLU A 501 12.02 -19.32 -37.53
CA GLU A 501 11.66 -18.21 -38.40
C GLU A 501 10.17 -18.00 -38.38
N ASP A 502 9.72 -16.75 -38.21
CA ASP A 502 8.30 -16.41 -38.32
C ASP A 502 7.89 -16.21 -39.78
N ARG A 503 6.59 -16.08 -40.02
CA ARG A 503 5.99 -15.86 -41.36
C ARG A 503 6.49 -14.61 -42.08
N ASN A 504 7.05 -13.64 -41.33
CA ASN A 504 7.59 -12.38 -41.86
C ASN A 504 9.12 -12.46 -42.11
N GLY A 505 9.73 -13.64 -41.95
CA GLY A 505 11.16 -13.86 -42.13
C GLY A 505 12.04 -13.34 -40.99
N ALA A 506 11.46 -13.00 -39.84
CA ALA A 506 12.27 -12.65 -38.67
C ALA A 506 12.69 -13.93 -37.94
N ILE A 507 13.98 -13.93 -37.52
CA ILE A 507 14.53 -15.07 -36.76
C ILE A 507 14.36 -14.82 -35.27
N TRP A 508 13.77 -15.79 -34.63
CA TRP A 508 13.56 -15.82 -33.19
C TRP A 508 14.52 -16.81 -32.52
N LEU A 509 15.13 -16.37 -31.42
CA LEU A 509 16.05 -17.14 -30.62
C LEU A 509 15.58 -17.15 -29.17
N SER A 510 15.30 -18.34 -28.65
CA SER A 510 14.98 -18.54 -27.22
C SER A 510 16.28 -18.83 -26.48
N ALA A 511 16.60 -18.01 -25.48
CA ALA A 511 17.72 -18.22 -24.58
C ALA A 511 17.27 -18.45 -23.16
N THR A 512 18.06 -19.01 -22.27
CA THR A 512 17.69 -19.21 -20.87
C THR A 512 17.36 -17.92 -20.16
N GLY A 513 17.87 -16.78 -20.60
CA GLY A 513 17.64 -15.45 -20.02
C GLY A 513 16.70 -14.56 -20.83
N GLY A 514 15.95 -15.09 -21.80
CA GLY A 514 14.96 -14.30 -22.56
C GLY A 514 14.80 -14.73 -24.02
N VAL A 515 14.05 -13.98 -24.79
CA VAL A 515 13.75 -14.22 -26.20
C VAL A 515 14.24 -13.06 -27.04
N SER A 516 14.94 -13.36 -28.14
CA SER A 516 15.48 -12.36 -29.07
C SER A 516 14.86 -12.50 -30.44
N ARG A 517 14.55 -11.37 -31.08
CA ARG A 517 14.14 -11.30 -32.49
C ARG A 517 15.22 -10.60 -33.32
N TYR A 518 15.70 -11.30 -34.35
CA TYR A 518 16.54 -10.71 -35.36
C TYR A 518 15.72 -10.35 -36.59
N GLN A 519 15.66 -9.08 -36.92
CA GLN A 519 14.96 -8.58 -38.07
C GLN A 519 15.69 -7.39 -38.68
N LYS A 520 15.79 -7.35 -40.00
CA LYS A 520 16.46 -6.24 -40.73
C LYS A 520 17.87 -5.89 -40.19
N GLY A 521 18.64 -6.91 -39.79
CA GLY A 521 20.00 -6.71 -39.30
C GLY A 521 20.15 -6.34 -37.83
N ARG A 522 19.05 -6.20 -37.08
CA ARG A 522 18.99 -5.77 -35.66
C ARG A 522 18.43 -6.87 -34.77
N LEU A 523 19.04 -7.05 -33.61
CA LEU A 523 18.55 -7.88 -32.52
C LEU A 523 17.81 -6.99 -31.49
N THR A 524 16.68 -7.49 -31.04
CA THR A 524 15.93 -6.90 -29.91
C THR A 524 15.45 -8.04 -29.02
N SER A 525 15.64 -7.92 -27.72
CA SER A 525 15.31 -8.98 -26.78
C SER A 525 14.26 -8.59 -25.75
N LEU A 526 13.39 -9.53 -25.44
CA LEU A 526 12.55 -9.55 -24.25
C LEU A 526 13.29 -10.31 -23.15
N THR A 527 13.35 -9.72 -21.97
CA THR A 527 14.10 -10.26 -20.81
C THR A 527 13.16 -10.38 -19.60
N PRO A 528 13.61 -10.95 -18.48
CA PRO A 528 12.80 -11.01 -17.25
C PRO A 528 12.32 -9.65 -16.73
N VAL A 529 12.94 -8.55 -17.15
CA VAL A 529 12.47 -7.19 -16.84
C VAL A 529 11.13 -6.87 -17.51
N ASN A 530 10.91 -7.43 -18.71
CA ASN A 530 9.74 -7.13 -19.54
C ASN A 530 8.56 -8.10 -19.31
N ALA A 531 8.86 -9.38 -19.03
CA ALA A 531 7.89 -10.45 -18.81
C ALA A 531 8.57 -11.59 -18.01
N PRO A 532 7.82 -12.55 -17.42
CA PRO A 532 8.40 -13.68 -16.69
C PRO A 532 9.11 -14.68 -17.62
N LEU A 533 10.15 -14.23 -18.31
CA LEU A 533 10.93 -14.97 -19.31
C LEU A 533 12.27 -15.47 -18.72
N SER A 534 12.25 -15.98 -17.50
CA SER A 534 13.41 -16.65 -16.88
C SER A 534 13.32 -18.16 -17.06
N ASP A 535 14.47 -18.83 -17.11
CA ASP A 535 14.58 -20.29 -17.24
C ASP A 535 13.75 -20.86 -18.39
N LEU A 536 13.93 -20.32 -19.59
CA LEU A 536 13.20 -20.79 -20.77
C LEU A 536 13.59 -22.24 -21.10
N VAL A 537 12.64 -22.95 -21.70
CA VAL A 537 12.80 -24.30 -22.26
C VAL A 537 12.76 -24.25 -23.79
N PRO A 538 13.17 -25.29 -24.51
CA PRO A 538 13.30 -25.27 -25.96
C PRO A 538 11.95 -25.29 -26.71
N VAL A 539 10.96 -24.57 -26.22
CA VAL A 539 9.68 -24.34 -26.88
C VAL A 539 9.66 -22.93 -27.43
N LEU A 540 9.64 -22.82 -28.74
CA LEU A 540 9.56 -21.56 -29.46
C LEU A 540 8.85 -21.79 -30.79
N VAL A 541 7.61 -21.33 -30.93
CA VAL A 541 6.78 -21.60 -32.11
C VAL A 541 5.80 -20.45 -32.36
N GLU A 542 5.55 -20.17 -33.65
CA GLU A 542 4.55 -19.19 -34.10
C GLU A 542 3.23 -19.88 -34.42
N ASP A 543 2.08 -19.36 -33.92
CA ASP A 543 0.75 -19.87 -34.30
C ASP A 543 0.24 -19.26 -35.61
N LEU A 544 -0.96 -19.70 -36.05
CA LEU A 544 -1.55 -19.20 -37.30
C LEU A 544 -1.98 -17.72 -37.24
N ASP A 545 -2.20 -17.19 -36.05
CA ASP A 545 -2.56 -15.79 -35.83
C ASP A 545 -1.34 -14.88 -35.71
N GLY A 546 -0.12 -15.46 -35.73
CA GLY A 546 1.15 -14.74 -35.67
C GLY A 546 1.67 -14.48 -34.25
N TYR A 547 1.07 -15.09 -33.24
CA TYR A 547 1.60 -14.99 -31.88
C TYR A 547 2.79 -15.94 -31.70
N ILE A 548 3.74 -15.51 -30.90
CA ILE A 548 4.90 -16.32 -30.49
C ILE A 548 4.60 -16.98 -29.14
N TRP A 549 4.88 -18.28 -29.11
CA TRP A 549 4.73 -19.13 -27.94
C TRP A 549 6.08 -19.56 -27.42
N VAL A 550 6.33 -19.36 -26.12
CA VAL A 550 7.60 -19.63 -25.46
C VAL A 550 7.38 -20.42 -24.18
N GLY A 551 8.11 -21.53 -24.03
CA GLY A 551 8.04 -22.35 -22.82
C GLY A 551 8.88 -21.76 -21.67
N VAL A 552 8.34 -21.80 -20.45
CA VAL A 552 8.97 -21.32 -19.22
C VAL A 552 9.02 -22.44 -18.18
N ASN A 553 10.18 -22.72 -17.62
CA ASN A 553 10.37 -23.80 -16.64
C ASN A 553 10.05 -23.35 -15.21
N SER A 554 10.45 -22.14 -14.84
CA SER A 554 10.22 -21.59 -13.50
C SER A 554 8.77 -21.15 -13.28
N GLY A 555 7.87 -22.08 -13.03
CA GLY A 555 6.44 -21.81 -12.88
C GLY A 555 5.60 -22.59 -13.87
N ALA A 556 6.24 -23.48 -14.60
CA ALA A 556 5.65 -24.52 -15.42
C ALA A 556 4.55 -24.00 -16.34
N GLY A 557 4.93 -23.38 -17.45
CA GLY A 557 3.91 -22.86 -18.36
C GLY A 557 4.45 -22.47 -19.73
N ILE A 558 3.54 -21.95 -20.53
CA ILE A 558 3.83 -21.38 -21.86
C ILE A 558 3.31 -19.96 -21.90
N ILE A 559 4.17 -19.05 -22.35
CA ILE A 559 3.82 -17.66 -22.58
C ILE A 559 3.51 -17.46 -24.06
N ARG A 560 2.37 -16.81 -24.35
CA ARG A 560 1.95 -16.37 -25.68
C ARG A 560 1.96 -14.85 -25.74
N PHE A 561 2.64 -14.26 -26.70
CA PHE A 561 2.65 -12.81 -26.90
C PHE A 561 2.68 -12.44 -28.39
N HIS A 562 2.24 -11.22 -28.72
CA HIS A 562 2.29 -10.75 -30.09
C HIS A 562 3.67 -10.15 -30.43
N PRO A 563 4.25 -10.37 -31.64
CA PRO A 563 5.56 -9.83 -32.03
C PRO A 563 5.74 -8.32 -31.88
N THR A 564 4.67 -7.55 -31.99
CA THR A 564 4.67 -6.09 -31.78
C THR A 564 5.12 -5.65 -30.39
N GLU A 565 5.05 -6.54 -29.40
CA GLU A 565 5.55 -6.25 -28.05
C GLU A 565 7.07 -6.03 -28.06
N VAL A 566 7.79 -6.74 -28.95
CA VAL A 566 9.24 -6.52 -29.14
C VAL A 566 9.52 -5.13 -29.70
N ASP A 567 8.63 -4.60 -30.57
CA ASP A 567 8.78 -3.25 -31.10
C ASP A 567 8.54 -2.18 -30.03
N LYS A 568 7.58 -2.43 -29.11
CA LYS A 568 7.34 -1.58 -27.95
C LYS A 568 8.54 -1.56 -26.99
N VAL A 569 9.16 -2.72 -26.73
CA VAL A 569 10.39 -2.82 -25.92
C VAL A 569 11.57 -2.15 -26.62
N ALA A 570 11.69 -2.26 -27.95
CA ALA A 570 12.72 -1.57 -28.72
C ALA A 570 12.62 -0.04 -28.61
N ALA A 571 11.38 0.49 -28.47
CA ALA A 571 11.12 1.91 -28.27
C ALA A 571 11.24 2.33 -26.78
N SER A 572 10.90 1.45 -25.84
CA SER A 572 10.94 1.70 -24.40
C SER A 572 11.42 0.42 -23.69
N PRO A 573 12.71 0.34 -23.27
CA PRO A 573 13.29 -0.89 -22.69
C PRO A 573 12.60 -1.39 -21.41
N MET A 574 11.91 -0.52 -20.68
CA MET A 574 11.16 -0.88 -19.46
C MET A 574 9.70 -1.26 -19.73
N HIS A 575 9.29 -1.28 -21.01
CA HIS A 575 7.92 -1.67 -21.36
C HIS A 575 7.61 -3.08 -20.84
N GLN A 576 6.47 -3.21 -20.16
CA GLN A 576 5.92 -4.50 -19.71
C GLN A 576 5.13 -5.11 -20.85
N VAL A 577 5.54 -6.29 -21.28
CA VAL A 577 4.95 -7.02 -22.40
C VAL A 577 3.55 -7.50 -22.03
N GLU A 578 2.60 -7.34 -22.94
CA GLU A 578 1.30 -7.99 -22.86
C GLU A 578 1.41 -9.45 -23.28
N TYR A 579 1.06 -10.39 -22.41
CA TYR A 579 1.18 -11.82 -22.66
C TYR A 579 0.01 -12.60 -22.06
N SER A 580 -0.19 -13.81 -22.54
CA SER A 580 -1.03 -14.83 -21.91
C SER A 580 -0.14 -15.93 -21.36
N LEU A 581 -0.33 -16.31 -20.11
CA LEU A 581 0.33 -17.44 -19.49
C LEU A 581 -0.64 -18.61 -19.37
N TYR A 582 -0.20 -19.76 -19.85
CA TYR A 582 -0.91 -21.02 -19.74
C TYR A 582 -0.07 -22.00 -18.91
N ASP A 583 -0.70 -22.64 -17.92
CA ASP A 583 -0.03 -23.53 -16.96
C ASP A 583 -0.86 -24.78 -16.64
N GLU A 584 -0.56 -25.46 -15.54
CA GLU A 584 -1.32 -26.62 -15.10
C GLU A 584 -2.81 -26.33 -14.88
N THR A 585 -3.14 -25.12 -14.47
CA THR A 585 -4.54 -24.74 -14.20
C THR A 585 -5.37 -24.71 -15.49
N ASP A 586 -4.71 -24.61 -16.67
CA ASP A 586 -5.32 -24.71 -17.99
C ASP A 586 -5.30 -26.16 -18.54
N GLY A 587 -4.74 -27.09 -17.79
CA GLY A 587 -4.70 -28.52 -18.12
C GLY A 587 -3.38 -29.02 -18.71
N MET A 588 -2.31 -28.23 -18.68
CA MET A 588 -0.97 -28.74 -19.00
C MET A 588 -0.55 -29.83 -18.02
N GLN A 589 0.10 -30.87 -18.50
CA GLN A 589 0.74 -31.80 -17.61
C GLN A 589 1.99 -31.19 -16.97
N HIS A 590 2.06 -31.26 -15.65
CA HIS A 590 3.25 -30.87 -14.91
C HIS A 590 4.33 -31.94 -15.00
N GLY A 591 5.54 -31.48 -15.17
CA GLY A 591 6.74 -32.30 -15.09
C GLY A 591 7.94 -31.40 -15.38
N SER A 592 8.95 -31.41 -14.52
CA SER A 592 10.21 -30.73 -14.80
C SER A 592 10.72 -31.22 -16.15
N GLN A 593 10.83 -30.29 -17.12
CA GLN A 593 11.48 -30.63 -18.37
C GLN A 593 12.95 -30.92 -18.08
N THR A 594 13.35 -32.14 -18.26
CA THR A 594 14.77 -32.44 -18.26
C THR A 594 15.43 -31.72 -19.44
N TRP A 595 16.49 -30.98 -19.18
CA TRP A 595 17.29 -30.25 -20.15
C TRP A 595 17.80 -31.21 -21.24
N GLN A 596 17.02 -31.34 -22.31
CA GLN A 596 17.45 -32.22 -23.39
C GLN A 596 17.43 -31.49 -24.74
N SER A 597 18.37 -31.85 -25.55
CA SER A 597 18.65 -31.27 -26.83
C SER A 597 17.48 -31.46 -27.80
N GLY A 598 17.02 -30.39 -28.41
CA GLY A 598 16.11 -30.45 -29.54
C GLY A 598 14.94 -29.47 -29.44
N VAL A 599 14.14 -29.38 -30.49
CA VAL A 599 12.95 -28.50 -30.54
C VAL A 599 11.83 -29.13 -29.74
N GLY A 600 11.42 -28.46 -28.66
CA GLY A 600 10.34 -28.91 -27.78
C GLY A 600 8.93 -28.46 -28.20
N GLY A 601 8.81 -27.62 -29.22
CA GLY A 601 7.53 -27.12 -29.72
C GLY A 601 7.44 -27.07 -31.23
N VAL A 602 6.35 -27.61 -31.81
CA VAL A 602 6.09 -27.57 -33.26
C VAL A 602 4.63 -27.26 -33.56
N ARG A 603 4.34 -26.76 -34.73
CA ARG A 603 2.99 -26.51 -35.24
C ARG A 603 2.66 -27.52 -36.35
N ASP A 604 1.56 -28.27 -36.23
CA ASP A 604 1.10 -29.19 -37.28
C ASP A 604 0.42 -28.44 -38.41
N SER A 605 0.04 -29.23 -39.46
CA SER A 605 -0.66 -28.69 -40.65
C SER A 605 -2.04 -28.09 -40.32
N ASP A 606 -2.70 -28.56 -39.28
CA ASP A 606 -4.03 -28.06 -38.84
C ASP A 606 -3.90 -26.77 -38.00
N GLY A 607 -2.68 -26.31 -37.73
CA GLY A 607 -2.41 -25.14 -36.92
C GLY A 607 -2.35 -25.40 -35.40
N ARG A 608 -2.44 -26.67 -34.99
CA ARG A 608 -2.29 -27.03 -33.59
C ARG A 608 -0.81 -27.00 -33.18
N LEU A 609 -0.59 -26.57 -31.96
CA LEU A 609 0.75 -26.58 -31.38
C LEU A 609 0.94 -27.86 -30.57
N TRP A 610 2.10 -28.45 -30.73
CA TRP A 610 2.53 -29.62 -30.00
C TRP A 610 3.73 -29.24 -29.15
N VAL A 611 3.58 -29.34 -27.84
CA VAL A 611 4.55 -28.85 -26.87
C VAL A 611 5.01 -30.00 -25.98
N ALA A 612 6.30 -30.17 -25.89
CA ALA A 612 6.91 -31.15 -25.00
C ALA A 612 6.74 -30.73 -23.54
N THR A 613 6.30 -31.65 -22.69
CA THR A 613 6.25 -31.55 -21.24
C THR A 613 7.12 -32.62 -20.60
N GLY A 614 7.36 -32.54 -19.31
CA GLY A 614 8.13 -33.58 -18.59
C GLY A 614 7.49 -34.97 -18.63
N LEU A 615 6.17 -35.04 -18.87
CA LEU A 615 5.40 -36.29 -18.86
C LEU A 615 4.86 -36.71 -20.24
N GLY A 616 5.18 -35.99 -21.33
CA GLY A 616 4.74 -36.30 -22.65
C GLY A 616 4.61 -35.11 -23.58
N MET A 617 3.63 -35.13 -24.44
CA MET A 617 3.29 -34.01 -25.33
C MET A 617 1.93 -33.42 -24.93
N THR A 618 1.86 -32.10 -24.96
CA THR A 618 0.58 -31.38 -24.85
C THR A 618 0.25 -30.74 -26.19
N MET A 619 -0.94 -31.05 -26.72
CA MET A 619 -1.47 -30.42 -27.92
C MET A 619 -2.37 -29.26 -27.57
N ILE A 620 -2.18 -28.13 -28.24
CA ILE A 620 -2.90 -26.86 -28.04
C ILE A 620 -3.54 -26.47 -29.36
N ASP A 621 -4.85 -26.20 -29.36
CA ASP A 621 -5.51 -25.60 -30.53
C ASP A 621 -5.70 -24.08 -30.24
N PRO A 622 -4.89 -23.17 -30.84
CA PRO A 622 -5.01 -21.75 -30.59
C PRO A 622 -6.38 -21.13 -30.94
N ARG A 623 -7.16 -21.79 -31.77
CA ARG A 623 -8.51 -21.34 -32.18
C ARG A 623 -9.57 -21.59 -31.11
N HIS A 624 -9.30 -22.50 -30.17
CA HIS A 624 -10.21 -22.91 -29.10
C HIS A 624 -9.64 -22.61 -27.70
N LEU A 625 -8.85 -21.54 -27.58
CA LEU A 625 -8.37 -21.10 -26.29
C LEU A 625 -9.51 -20.50 -25.48
N PRO A 626 -9.60 -20.78 -24.17
CA PRO A 626 -10.55 -20.10 -23.30
C PRO A 626 -10.30 -18.59 -23.33
N PRO A 627 -11.38 -17.79 -23.25
CA PRO A 627 -11.23 -16.34 -23.22
C PRO A 627 -10.36 -15.92 -22.04
N VAL A 628 -9.42 -15.05 -22.28
CA VAL A 628 -8.60 -14.46 -21.20
C VAL A 628 -9.50 -13.50 -20.43
N HIS A 629 -9.95 -13.93 -19.27
CA HIS A 629 -10.71 -13.06 -18.37
C HIS A 629 -9.77 -12.00 -17.78
N ARG A 630 -10.09 -10.73 -18.06
CA ARG A 630 -9.41 -9.62 -17.36
C ARG A 630 -9.82 -9.65 -15.89
N PRO A 631 -8.85 -9.67 -14.96
CA PRO A 631 -9.21 -9.60 -13.56
C PRO A 631 -9.94 -8.30 -13.27
N PRO A 632 -10.93 -8.29 -12.40
CA PRO A 632 -11.53 -7.04 -11.94
C PRO A 632 -10.47 -6.17 -11.22
N PRO A 633 -10.70 -4.84 -11.12
CA PRO A 633 -9.82 -3.98 -10.36
C PRO A 633 -9.60 -4.52 -8.93
N PRO A 634 -8.39 -4.44 -8.39
CA PRO A 634 -8.12 -4.93 -7.05
C PRO A 634 -8.85 -4.08 -6.00
N ARG A 635 -9.03 -4.64 -4.80
CA ARG A 635 -9.64 -3.97 -3.65
C ARG A 635 -8.70 -4.01 -2.47
N ILE A 636 -8.80 -3.01 -1.62
CA ILE A 636 -8.11 -3.02 -0.33
C ILE A 636 -9.00 -3.78 0.64
N GLU A 637 -8.49 -4.89 1.16
CA GLU A 637 -9.24 -5.84 1.99
C GLU A 637 -9.07 -5.56 3.48
N GLY A 638 -7.95 -4.98 3.87
CA GLY A 638 -7.69 -4.65 5.25
C GLY A 638 -6.48 -3.74 5.44
N VAL A 639 -6.46 -3.03 6.56
CA VAL A 639 -5.29 -2.26 7.01
C VAL A 639 -4.99 -2.63 8.45
N ILE A 640 -3.76 -2.99 8.71
CA ILE A 640 -3.25 -3.36 10.03
C ILE A 640 -2.17 -2.35 10.40
N ALA A 641 -2.40 -1.60 11.48
CA ALA A 641 -1.43 -0.67 12.04
C ALA A 641 -0.95 -1.21 13.40
N ASP A 642 0.37 -1.40 13.54
CA ASP A 642 1.00 -1.96 14.74
C ASP A 642 0.33 -3.24 15.27
N GLY A 643 -0.03 -4.15 14.35
CA GLY A 643 -0.66 -5.43 14.66
C GLY A 643 -2.16 -5.35 15.01
N ARG A 644 -2.78 -4.16 14.92
CA ARG A 644 -4.22 -3.96 15.14
C ARG A 644 -4.92 -3.66 13.82
N GLN A 645 -6.03 -4.35 13.56
CA GLN A 645 -6.86 -4.03 12.41
C GLN A 645 -7.53 -2.68 12.61
N VAL A 646 -7.31 -1.76 11.66
CA VAL A 646 -7.74 -0.36 11.78
C VAL A 646 -8.88 -0.03 10.82
N THR A 647 -9.08 -0.85 9.80
CA THR A 647 -10.19 -0.66 8.85
C THR A 647 -11.51 -1.06 9.48
N PRO A 648 -12.50 -0.19 9.49
CA PRO A 648 -13.87 -0.58 9.78
C PRO A 648 -14.32 -1.65 8.79
N SER A 649 -15.13 -2.60 9.23
CA SER A 649 -15.75 -3.63 8.39
C SER A 649 -16.50 -3.09 7.15
N ASP A 650 -16.74 -1.80 7.08
CA ASP A 650 -17.46 -1.08 6.03
C ASP A 650 -16.59 -0.78 4.79
N VAL A 651 -15.27 -0.88 4.89
CA VAL A 651 -14.36 -0.73 3.73
C VAL A 651 -14.34 -1.99 2.86
N VAL A 652 -14.82 -3.11 3.39
CA VAL A 652 -14.95 -4.40 2.68
C VAL A 652 -16.02 -4.37 1.58
N SER A 653 -16.92 -3.41 1.61
CA SER A 653 -17.93 -3.22 0.57
C SER A 653 -17.63 -1.94 -0.22
N GLY A 654 -16.91 -2.07 -1.31
CA GLY A 654 -16.57 -1.19 -2.43
C GLY A 654 -17.25 0.17 -2.64
N PHE A 655 -17.89 0.75 -1.65
CA PHE A 655 -18.49 2.08 -1.69
C PHE A 655 -17.72 3.02 -0.77
N SER A 656 -16.77 3.72 -1.37
CA SER A 656 -16.06 4.85 -0.82
C SER A 656 -17.01 5.98 -0.43
N ARG A 657 -17.33 6.08 0.86
CA ARG A 657 -17.39 7.36 1.54
C ARG A 657 -16.34 7.28 2.65
N THR A 658 -15.14 7.56 2.26
CA THR A 658 -13.97 7.61 3.14
C THR A 658 -14.13 8.77 4.11
N LYS A 659 -14.48 8.43 5.34
CA LYS A 659 -13.99 9.22 6.45
C LYS A 659 -12.46 9.03 6.41
N GLU A 660 -11.70 10.08 6.20
CA GLU A 660 -10.24 10.03 6.20
C GLU A 660 -9.78 9.30 7.46
N LEU A 661 -9.21 8.12 7.27
CA LEU A 661 -8.65 7.37 8.39
C LEU A 661 -7.36 8.05 8.83
N THR A 662 -7.34 8.52 10.07
CA THR A 662 -6.11 9.10 10.64
C THR A 662 -5.47 8.08 11.57
N LEU A 663 -4.27 7.64 11.22
CA LEU A 663 -3.45 6.76 12.03
C LEU A 663 -2.74 7.55 13.13
N PRO A 664 -2.48 6.94 14.30
CA PRO A 664 -1.74 7.58 15.39
C PRO A 664 -0.34 8.02 14.98
N ALA A 665 0.16 9.08 15.58
CA ALA A 665 1.51 9.63 15.33
C ALA A 665 2.68 8.67 15.62
N ALA A 666 2.45 7.63 16.39
CA ALA A 666 3.47 6.65 16.79
C ALA A 666 3.36 5.32 16.00
N THR A 667 2.60 5.31 14.92
CA THR A 667 2.46 4.10 14.10
C THR A 667 3.79 3.75 13.46
N SER A 668 4.33 2.59 13.84
CA SER A 668 5.63 2.10 13.37
C SER A 668 5.50 1.23 12.11
N THR A 669 4.41 0.48 12.00
CA THR A 669 4.19 -0.46 10.90
C THR A 669 2.76 -0.33 10.37
N VAL A 670 2.63 -0.15 9.07
CA VAL A 670 1.34 -0.18 8.36
C VAL A 670 1.39 -1.27 7.31
N ARG A 671 0.57 -2.28 7.47
CA ARG A 671 0.36 -3.33 6.48
C ARG A 671 -1.00 -3.12 5.82
N ILE A 672 -1.01 -3.10 4.50
CA ILE A 672 -2.19 -2.92 3.66
C ILE A 672 -2.40 -4.22 2.91
N ASP A 673 -3.46 -4.95 3.23
CA ASP A 673 -3.87 -6.17 2.54
C ASP A 673 -4.77 -5.80 1.37
N PHE A 674 -4.49 -6.35 0.21
CA PHE A 674 -5.26 -6.13 -1.02
C PHE A 674 -5.43 -7.41 -1.81
N GLY A 675 -6.45 -7.45 -2.66
CA GLY A 675 -6.74 -8.61 -3.47
C GLY A 675 -7.69 -8.29 -4.61
N THR A 676 -7.89 -9.27 -5.47
CA THR A 676 -8.94 -9.29 -6.48
C THR A 676 -9.46 -10.70 -6.64
N VAL A 677 -10.70 -10.82 -7.08
CA VAL A 677 -11.31 -12.12 -7.34
C VAL A 677 -10.92 -12.58 -8.74
N SER A 678 -10.36 -13.78 -8.82
CA SER A 678 -10.16 -14.48 -10.08
C SER A 678 -10.23 -15.98 -9.81
N LEU A 679 -11.32 -16.59 -10.20
CA LEU A 679 -11.57 -17.99 -9.89
C LEU A 679 -10.80 -18.93 -10.83
N SER A 680 -10.58 -18.51 -12.07
CA SER A 680 -9.83 -19.30 -13.07
C SER A 680 -8.32 -19.00 -13.05
N SER A 681 -7.92 -17.78 -12.77
CA SER A 681 -6.55 -17.30 -13.02
C SER A 681 -5.85 -16.78 -11.76
N ALA A 682 -6.27 -17.19 -10.57
CA ALA A 682 -5.74 -16.67 -9.30
C ALA A 682 -4.21 -16.83 -9.15
N SER A 683 -3.62 -17.92 -9.66
CA SER A 683 -2.18 -18.18 -9.68
C SER A 683 -1.40 -17.24 -10.61
N LYS A 684 -2.08 -16.71 -11.64
CA LYS A 684 -1.51 -15.85 -12.67
C LYS A 684 -1.54 -14.38 -12.29
N LEU A 685 -2.30 -14.00 -11.26
CA LEU A 685 -2.41 -12.63 -10.81
C LEU A 685 -1.06 -12.07 -10.36
N ARG A 686 -0.76 -10.87 -10.82
CA ARG A 686 0.38 -10.08 -10.38
C ARG A 686 -0.09 -8.72 -9.96
N PHE A 687 0.52 -8.19 -8.90
CA PHE A 687 0.15 -6.92 -8.30
C PHE A 687 1.30 -5.94 -8.37
N ARG A 688 0.96 -4.66 -8.47
CA ARG A 688 1.87 -3.55 -8.21
C ARG A 688 1.15 -2.53 -7.35
N TYR A 689 1.88 -1.84 -6.51
CA TYR A 689 1.33 -0.81 -5.64
C TYR A 689 2.23 0.42 -5.59
N LEU A 690 1.67 1.52 -5.15
CA LEU A 690 2.36 2.80 -5.00
C LEU A 690 1.76 3.54 -3.82
N LEU A 691 2.59 3.95 -2.87
CA LEU A 691 2.22 4.89 -1.82
C LEU A 691 2.76 6.27 -2.20
N GLU A 692 1.88 7.13 -2.72
CA GLU A 692 2.24 8.49 -3.13
C GLU A 692 2.80 9.26 -1.93
N GLY A 693 4.00 9.80 -2.09
CA GLY A 693 4.75 10.50 -1.04
C GLY A 693 5.78 9.64 -0.28
N VAL A 694 5.86 8.33 -0.57
CA VAL A 694 6.86 7.41 -0.03
C VAL A 694 7.61 6.69 -1.15
N ASP A 695 6.87 6.08 -2.09
CA ASP A 695 7.46 5.37 -3.22
C ASP A 695 7.71 6.36 -4.38
N GLU A 696 8.86 6.21 -5.05
CA GLU A 696 9.23 7.02 -6.23
C GLU A 696 8.49 6.53 -7.49
N ASP A 697 8.24 5.22 -7.60
CA ASP A 697 7.55 4.59 -8.73
C ASP A 697 6.81 3.34 -8.24
N TRP A 698 6.06 2.69 -9.13
CA TRP A 698 5.33 1.47 -8.86
C TRP A 698 6.23 0.36 -8.33
N VAL A 699 5.88 -0.19 -7.16
CA VAL A 699 6.51 -1.36 -6.57
C VAL A 699 5.81 -2.62 -7.08
N TYR A 700 6.56 -3.51 -7.74
CA TYR A 700 6.03 -4.77 -8.26
C TYR A 700 6.03 -5.83 -7.17
N ALA A 701 4.84 -6.16 -6.67
CA ALA A 701 4.65 -7.15 -5.60
C ALA A 701 4.65 -8.61 -6.10
N GLY A 702 4.62 -8.83 -7.41
CA GLY A 702 4.45 -10.18 -7.96
C GLY A 702 3.10 -10.78 -7.54
N SER A 703 3.09 -11.96 -6.91
CA SER A 703 1.89 -12.61 -6.38
C SER A 703 1.55 -12.24 -4.94
N ALA A 704 2.38 -11.42 -4.27
CA ALA A 704 2.09 -10.95 -2.91
C ALA A 704 0.85 -10.06 -2.91
N ARG A 705 0.04 -10.19 -1.86
CA ARG A 705 -1.25 -9.51 -1.70
C ARG A 705 -1.25 -8.60 -0.48
N ASP A 706 -0.09 -8.11 -0.11
CA ASP A 706 0.09 -7.15 0.96
C ASP A 706 1.26 -6.22 0.66
N ALA A 707 1.18 -5.01 1.19
CA ALA A 707 2.24 -4.04 1.21
C ALA A 707 2.51 -3.64 2.66
N THR A 708 3.76 -3.70 3.08
CA THR A 708 4.15 -3.33 4.45
C THR A 708 5.10 -2.15 4.41
N TYR A 709 4.73 -1.09 5.11
CA TYR A 709 5.50 0.12 5.26
C TYR A 709 5.90 0.31 6.71
N ASN A 710 7.14 0.68 6.93
CA ASN A 710 7.68 0.94 8.26
C ASN A 710 7.99 2.42 8.43
N ASN A 711 7.64 2.98 9.60
CA ASN A 711 7.96 4.35 9.98
C ASN A 711 7.53 5.42 8.96
N ILE A 712 6.28 5.36 8.50
CA ILE A 712 5.73 6.37 7.60
C ILE A 712 5.73 7.74 8.33
N PRO A 713 6.31 8.80 7.74
CA PRO A 713 6.27 10.14 8.33
C PRO A 713 4.82 10.64 8.53
N SER A 714 4.65 11.67 9.36
CA SER A 714 3.34 12.32 9.47
C SER A 714 2.98 13.06 8.18
N GLY A 715 1.76 12.85 7.67
CA GLY A 715 1.30 13.43 6.42
C GLY A 715 0.04 12.77 5.90
N ALA A 716 -0.46 13.25 4.77
CA ALA A 716 -1.54 12.63 4.03
C ALA A 716 -0.96 11.77 2.91
N TYR A 717 -1.48 10.57 2.74
CA TYR A 717 -0.98 9.57 1.81
C TYR A 717 -2.10 9.00 0.97
N ARG A 718 -1.76 8.63 -0.26
CA ARG A 718 -2.66 7.90 -1.16
C ARG A 718 -1.98 6.60 -1.58
N PHE A 719 -2.54 5.48 -1.15
CA PHE A 719 -2.14 4.15 -1.60
C PHE A 719 -2.91 3.78 -2.88
N ARG A 720 -2.19 3.26 -3.85
CA ARG A 720 -2.74 2.79 -5.12
C ARG A 720 -2.27 1.37 -5.37
N VAL A 721 -3.18 0.51 -5.82
CA VAL A 721 -2.84 -0.87 -6.18
C VAL A 721 -3.52 -1.24 -7.49
N SER A 722 -2.80 -1.93 -8.35
CA SER A 722 -3.24 -2.40 -9.67
C SER A 722 -2.90 -3.87 -9.83
N THR A 723 -3.67 -4.61 -10.61
CA THR A 723 -3.43 -6.03 -10.87
C THR A 723 -3.39 -6.32 -12.35
N THR A 724 -2.73 -7.40 -12.71
CA THR A 724 -2.73 -7.97 -14.06
C THR A 724 -2.70 -9.49 -13.98
N ALA A 725 -3.27 -10.15 -15.00
CA ALA A 725 -3.11 -11.60 -15.23
C ALA A 725 -2.33 -11.87 -16.53
N ASN A 726 -2.25 -10.89 -17.42
CA ASN A 726 -1.74 -11.02 -18.79
C ASN A 726 -0.82 -9.88 -19.24
N GLY A 727 -0.27 -9.09 -18.29
CA GLY A 727 0.57 -7.93 -18.59
C GLY A 727 -0.20 -6.62 -18.75
N GLU A 728 -1.49 -6.64 -19.06
CA GLU A 728 -2.33 -5.45 -19.07
C GLU A 728 -2.80 -5.11 -17.65
N TRP A 729 -2.45 -3.94 -17.15
CA TRP A 729 -2.77 -3.52 -15.80
C TRP A 729 -4.18 -2.94 -15.71
N THR A 730 -4.93 -3.39 -14.69
CA THR A 730 -6.27 -2.85 -14.39
C THR A 730 -6.19 -1.41 -13.89
N GLU A 731 -7.34 -0.73 -13.87
CA GLU A 731 -7.45 0.54 -13.15
C GLU A 731 -7.08 0.34 -11.66
N ALA A 732 -6.30 1.29 -11.13
CA ALA A 732 -5.81 1.18 -9.76
C ALA A 732 -6.90 1.48 -8.73
N ALA A 733 -7.07 0.60 -7.76
CA ALA A 733 -7.79 0.93 -6.54
C ALA A 733 -7.02 1.98 -5.74
N ARG A 734 -7.74 2.86 -5.05
CA ARG A 734 -7.17 4.00 -4.30
C ARG A 734 -7.68 3.98 -2.87
N TRP A 735 -6.79 4.31 -1.95
CA TRP A 735 -7.15 4.50 -0.56
C TRP A 735 -6.34 5.65 0.04
N GLU A 736 -7.05 6.58 0.69
CA GLU A 736 -6.46 7.77 1.28
C GLU A 736 -6.46 7.65 2.80
N PHE A 737 -5.34 8.00 3.42
CA PHE A 737 -5.21 8.02 4.87
C PHE A 737 -4.21 9.10 5.29
N ALA A 738 -4.26 9.48 6.55
CA ALA A 738 -3.29 10.40 7.13
C ALA A 738 -2.60 9.77 8.34
N VAL A 739 -1.36 10.12 8.55
CA VAL A 739 -0.62 9.81 9.78
C VAL A 739 -0.53 11.09 10.60
N ALA A 740 -1.09 11.07 11.81
CA ALA A 740 -1.13 12.23 12.68
C ALA A 740 0.30 12.71 13.02
N PRO A 741 0.54 14.01 13.11
CA PRO A 741 1.83 14.52 13.58
C PRO A 741 2.03 14.19 15.07
N PRO A 742 3.27 13.90 15.51
CA PRO A 742 3.57 13.71 16.93
C PRO A 742 3.20 14.96 17.73
N LEU A 743 2.82 14.77 18.98
CA LEU A 743 2.29 15.83 19.84
C LEU A 743 3.17 17.09 19.86
N TYR A 744 4.50 16.90 19.83
CA TYR A 744 5.45 18.02 19.83
C TYR A 744 5.50 18.83 18.53
N ARG A 745 4.92 18.33 17.42
CA ARG A 745 4.78 19.03 16.12
C ARG A 745 3.40 19.63 15.90
N THR A 746 2.46 19.41 16.82
CA THR A 746 1.13 20.00 16.69
C THR A 746 1.17 21.51 16.92
N PRO A 747 0.39 22.33 16.18
CA PRO A 747 0.34 23.78 16.41
C PRO A 747 -0.03 24.15 17.85
N THR A 748 -0.91 23.36 18.47
CA THR A 748 -1.32 23.54 19.87
C THR A 748 -0.16 23.33 20.83
N PHE A 749 0.64 22.27 20.66
CA PHE A 749 1.81 22.02 21.48
C PHE A 749 2.87 23.12 21.29
N MET A 750 3.12 23.56 20.06
CA MET A 750 4.04 24.67 19.80
C MET A 750 3.55 25.96 20.48
N ALA A 751 2.26 26.26 20.40
CA ALA A 751 1.69 27.42 21.08
C ALA A 751 1.85 27.33 22.60
N PHE A 752 1.57 26.16 23.21
CA PHE A 752 1.78 25.95 24.64
C PHE A 752 3.26 25.99 25.03
N SER A 753 4.15 25.47 24.19
CA SER A 753 5.60 25.52 24.43
C SER A 753 6.11 26.96 24.39
N VAL A 754 5.68 27.77 23.40
CA VAL A 754 6.01 29.20 23.31
C VAL A 754 5.42 29.95 24.49
N LEU A 755 4.17 29.69 24.88
CA LEU A 755 3.55 30.30 26.06
C LEU A 755 4.28 29.90 27.35
N GLY A 756 4.65 28.64 27.50
CA GLY A 756 5.43 28.14 28.63
C GLY A 756 6.77 28.82 28.72
N LEU A 757 7.49 28.96 27.60
CA LEU A 757 8.76 29.67 27.54
C LEU A 757 8.60 31.16 27.88
N ALA A 758 7.54 31.78 27.35
CA ALA A 758 7.23 33.18 27.68
C ALA A 758 6.95 33.38 29.18
N LEU A 759 6.18 32.44 29.79
CA LEU A 759 5.91 32.47 31.24
C LEU A 759 7.18 32.26 32.04
N ILE A 760 8.06 31.35 31.65
CA ILE A 760 9.36 31.14 32.30
C ILE A 760 10.23 32.41 32.20
N MET A 761 10.27 33.06 31.03
CA MET A 761 11.00 34.33 30.86
C MET A 761 10.38 35.46 31.72
N ALA A 762 9.05 35.56 31.74
CA ALA A 762 8.34 36.51 32.58
C ALA A 762 8.59 36.25 34.07
N MET A 763 8.61 35.01 34.50
CA MET A 763 8.93 34.59 35.85
C MET A 763 10.39 34.95 36.19
N ALA A 764 11.34 34.63 35.30
CA ALA A 764 12.76 34.98 35.51
C ALA A 764 12.95 36.48 35.56
N TRP A 765 12.27 37.23 34.68
CA TRP A 765 12.26 38.70 34.68
C TRP A 765 11.68 39.26 35.98
N TRP A 766 10.53 38.74 36.42
CA TRP A 766 9.92 39.13 37.68
C TRP A 766 10.83 38.85 38.89
N LEU A 767 11.46 37.67 38.94
CA LEU A 767 12.43 37.30 39.98
C LEU A 767 13.63 38.25 39.97
N ARG A 768 14.15 38.61 38.79
CA ARG A 768 15.25 39.56 38.63
C ARG A 768 14.83 40.95 39.09
N LEU A 769 13.66 41.43 38.72
CA LEU A 769 13.10 42.68 39.21
C LEU A 769 12.95 42.70 40.74
N ARG A 770 12.48 41.59 41.30
CA ARG A 770 12.33 41.45 42.74
C ARG A 770 13.68 41.46 43.45
N ALA A 771 14.70 40.79 42.90
CA ALA A 771 16.06 40.82 43.44
C ALA A 771 16.69 42.23 43.40
N VAL A 772 16.51 42.92 42.25
CA VAL A 772 16.98 44.31 42.08
C VAL A 772 16.28 45.24 43.06
N ARG A 773 14.95 45.16 43.22
CA ARG A 773 14.20 45.97 44.19
C ARG A 773 14.66 45.71 45.62
N ASN A 774 14.96 44.48 45.99
CA ASN A 774 15.45 44.12 47.30
C ASN A 774 16.86 44.68 47.54
N GLN A 775 17.76 44.70 46.55
CA GLN A 775 19.07 45.35 46.65
C GLN A 775 18.96 46.84 46.87
N TYR A 776 18.08 47.53 46.09
CA TYR A 776 17.86 48.94 46.29
C TYR A 776 17.30 49.24 47.69
N ALA A 777 16.35 48.42 48.17
CA ALA A 777 15.78 48.58 49.50
C ALA A 777 16.88 48.47 50.63
N LEU A 778 17.81 47.54 50.48
CA LEU A 778 18.94 47.36 51.40
C LEU A 778 19.92 48.59 51.38
N VAL A 779 20.20 49.12 50.17
CA VAL A 779 21.07 50.32 50.05
C VAL A 779 20.40 51.53 50.66
N PHE A 780 19.08 51.70 50.50
CA PHE A 780 18.34 52.79 51.11
C PHE A 780 18.30 52.67 52.66
N ALA A 781 18.08 51.42 53.14
CA ALA A 781 18.07 51.17 54.56
C ALA A 781 19.47 51.50 55.24
N GLU A 782 20.54 51.11 54.55
CA GLU A 782 21.88 51.36 54.99
C GLU A 782 22.21 52.86 54.94
N ARG A 783 21.83 53.59 53.93
CA ARG A 783 22.00 55.04 53.87
C ARG A 783 21.25 55.78 55.01
N ALA A 784 20.03 55.30 55.28
CA ALA A 784 19.24 55.90 56.39
C ALA A 784 19.84 55.55 57.78
N ARG A 785 20.48 54.38 57.94
CA ARG A 785 21.18 53.99 59.14
C ARG A 785 22.39 54.87 59.34
N VAL A 786 23.26 55.05 58.33
CA VAL A 786 24.47 55.86 58.36
C VAL A 786 24.12 57.32 58.64
N SER A 787 23.07 57.88 58.01
CA SER A 787 22.63 59.26 58.27
C SER A 787 22.19 59.51 59.72
N ARG A 788 21.56 58.49 60.36
CA ARG A 788 21.20 58.59 61.81
C ARG A 788 22.43 58.52 62.72
N GLU A 789 23.32 57.58 62.38
CA GLU A 789 24.56 57.38 63.21
C GLU A 789 25.47 58.58 63.16
N ILE A 790 25.59 59.27 62.03
CA ILE A 790 26.30 60.54 61.88
C ILE A 790 25.61 61.65 62.67
N HIS A 791 24.30 61.72 62.64
CA HIS A 791 23.54 62.72 63.40
C HIS A 791 23.71 62.57 64.89
N ASP A 792 23.50 61.30 65.36
CA ASP A 792 23.46 61.05 66.83
C ASP A 792 24.88 61.11 67.47
N THR A 793 25.91 60.71 66.72
CA THR A 793 27.24 60.59 67.30
C THR A 793 28.14 61.86 67.06
N LEU A 794 28.17 62.31 65.83
CA LEU A 794 29.13 63.29 65.40
C LEU A 794 28.61 64.74 65.65
N LEU A 795 27.38 65.03 65.34
CA LEU A 795 26.78 66.34 65.59
C LEU A 795 26.55 66.61 67.06
N GLN A 796 26.20 65.62 67.84
CA GLN A 796 26.06 65.73 69.31
C GLN A 796 27.42 65.96 70.02
N SER A 797 28.45 65.18 69.55
CA SER A 797 29.78 65.35 70.11
C SER A 797 30.41 66.75 69.85
N LEU A 798 30.23 67.23 68.60
CA LEU A 798 30.70 68.56 68.23
C LEU A 798 29.94 69.68 68.94
N ALA A 799 28.64 69.49 69.17
CA ALA A 799 27.83 70.43 69.95
C ALA A 799 28.27 70.50 71.44
N ALA A 800 28.56 69.30 72.03
CA ALA A 800 29.10 69.21 73.38
C ALA A 800 30.46 69.92 73.54
N ILE A 801 31.39 69.73 72.60
CA ILE A 801 32.69 70.45 72.55
C ILE A 801 32.47 71.92 72.40
N GLY A 802 31.48 72.37 71.57
CA GLY A 802 31.12 73.77 71.42
C GLY A 802 30.65 74.43 72.73
N VAL A 803 29.90 73.67 73.51
CA VAL A 803 29.42 74.13 74.86
C VAL A 803 30.61 74.18 75.91
N GLU A 804 31.45 73.17 75.85
CA GLU A 804 32.55 73.05 76.72
C GLU A 804 33.60 74.18 76.49
N LEU A 805 33.81 74.53 75.23
CA LEU A 805 34.67 75.72 74.88
C LEU A 805 34.03 77.04 75.31
N GLU A 806 32.74 77.16 75.46
CA GLU A 806 32.06 78.32 76.00
C GLU A 806 32.24 78.44 77.48
N THR A 807 32.10 77.28 78.15
CA THR A 807 32.32 77.20 79.56
C THR A 807 33.76 77.61 79.95
N ILE A 808 34.76 77.08 79.27
CA ILE A 808 36.15 77.40 79.42
C ILE A 808 36.43 78.86 79.09
N ALA A 809 35.77 79.42 77.99
CA ALA A 809 35.93 80.84 77.63
C ALA A 809 35.31 81.82 78.64
N THR A 810 34.35 81.39 79.45
CA THR A 810 33.68 82.22 80.49
C THR A 810 34.44 82.14 81.83
N GLU A 811 35.13 81.06 82.06
CA GLU A 811 35.93 80.91 83.32
C GLU A 811 37.32 81.59 83.35
N LEU A 812 37.80 82.01 82.18
CA LEU A 812 39.07 82.71 82.05
C LEU A 812 38.94 84.16 82.49
N GLU A 813 39.90 84.62 83.48
CA GLU A 813 39.97 86.02 84.01
C GLU A 813 40.18 87.01 82.85
N PRO A 814 39.73 88.28 83.14
CA PRO A 814 39.82 89.35 82.13
C PRO A 814 41.24 89.73 81.63
N SER A 815 42.29 89.35 82.40
CA SER A 815 43.66 89.59 82.04
C SER A 815 44.28 88.76 80.94
N GLN A 816 43.57 87.68 80.44
CA GLN A 816 44.07 86.79 79.41
C GLN A 816 43.32 86.99 78.03
N SER A 817 43.25 88.19 77.56
CA SER A 817 42.53 88.54 76.31
C SER A 817 42.87 87.75 75.08
N PRO A 818 44.12 87.35 74.72
CA PRO A 818 44.41 86.61 73.49
C PRO A 818 43.83 85.16 73.48
N ALA A 819 43.83 84.43 74.67
CA ALA A 819 43.34 83.05 74.74
C ALA A 819 41.81 82.98 74.63
N ARG A 820 41.08 83.92 75.19
CA ARG A 820 39.64 84.02 75.15
C ARG A 820 39.16 84.37 73.74
N GLU A 821 39.88 85.14 72.97
CA GLU A 821 39.59 85.45 71.55
C GLU A 821 39.85 84.21 70.67
N GLY A 822 40.91 83.40 70.98
CA GLY A 822 41.23 82.14 70.33
C GLY A 822 40.10 81.12 70.48
N LEU A 823 39.61 80.93 71.73
CA LEU A 823 38.50 79.98 72.03
C LEU A 823 37.22 80.45 71.39
N ARG A 824 36.91 81.74 71.36
CA ARG A 824 35.74 82.25 70.65
C ARG A 824 35.85 82.05 69.09
N ARG A 825 37.07 82.09 68.55
CA ARG A 825 37.31 81.88 67.11
C ARG A 825 37.13 80.39 66.83
N LEU A 826 37.63 79.50 67.68
CA LEU A 826 37.43 78.02 67.54
C LEU A 826 35.96 77.66 67.66
N ARG A 827 35.21 78.24 68.63
CA ARG A 827 33.76 78.05 68.74
C ARG A 827 32.97 78.45 67.49
N ARG A 828 33.36 79.64 66.92
CA ARG A 828 32.74 80.12 65.62
C ARG A 828 33.02 79.11 64.52
N GLN A 829 34.24 78.53 64.47
CA GLN A 829 34.62 77.55 63.45
C GLN A 829 33.86 76.23 63.61
N ILE A 830 33.70 75.70 64.83
CA ILE A 830 32.86 74.52 65.14
C ILE A 830 31.40 74.82 64.82
N GLY A 831 30.87 75.97 65.09
CA GLY A 831 29.53 76.39 64.74
C GLY A 831 29.33 76.51 63.22
N HIS A 832 30.37 76.83 62.47
CA HIS A 832 30.33 76.77 61.03
C HIS A 832 30.33 75.32 60.48
N CYS A 833 31.24 74.52 60.98
CA CYS A 833 31.25 73.04 60.59
C CYS A 833 29.98 72.32 61.00
N LEU A 834 29.33 72.62 62.11
CA LEU A 834 28.06 72.10 62.51
C LEU A 834 26.91 72.49 61.57
N ARG A 835 26.90 73.69 61.04
CA ARG A 835 25.92 74.15 60.06
C ARG A 835 26.14 73.44 58.72
N GLU A 836 27.38 73.40 58.25
CA GLU A 836 27.77 72.77 57.01
C GLU A 836 27.48 71.25 57.02
N ALA A 837 27.79 70.59 58.15
CA ALA A 837 27.42 69.14 58.30
C ALA A 837 25.92 68.92 58.39
N ARG A 838 25.14 69.84 59.03
CA ARG A 838 23.68 69.76 59.01
C ARG A 838 23.09 70.00 57.64
N GLU A 839 23.60 70.88 56.81
CA GLU A 839 23.20 71.13 55.48
C GLU A 839 23.49 69.89 54.56
N SER A 840 24.67 69.32 54.67
CA SER A 840 25.01 68.07 53.96
C SER A 840 24.14 66.87 54.33
N ILE A 841 23.78 66.74 55.61
CA ILE A 841 22.85 65.63 56.04
C ILE A 841 21.42 65.93 55.57
N LEU A 842 20.96 67.16 55.51
CA LEU A 842 19.66 67.50 54.96
C LEU A 842 19.63 67.28 53.46
N GLU A 843 20.71 67.46 52.73
CA GLU A 843 20.83 67.17 51.31
C GLU A 843 20.67 65.63 51.07
N LEU A 844 21.25 64.78 51.90
CA LEU A 844 21.08 63.31 51.84
C LEU A 844 19.67 62.86 52.16
N ARG A 845 18.88 63.65 52.86
CA ARG A 845 17.52 63.35 53.30
C ARG A 845 16.44 63.87 52.36
N HIS A 846 16.71 64.88 51.51
CA HIS A 846 15.74 65.53 50.65
C HIS A 846 15.52 64.83 49.28
N ASN A 847 16.33 63.86 48.94
CA ASN A 847 16.14 63.07 47.68
C ASN A 847 14.94 62.09 47.72
N SER A 848 14.06 62.21 48.69
CA SER A 848 12.93 61.28 48.87
C SER A 848 11.54 61.91 48.65
N MET A 849 11.48 63.17 48.21
CA MET A 849 10.12 63.76 47.88
C MET A 849 9.83 63.67 46.40
N LYS A 850 8.60 63.33 46.06
CA LYS A 850 8.07 63.25 44.70
C LYS A 850 8.39 64.53 43.92
N PRO A 851 8.88 64.47 42.66
CA PRO A 851 9.13 65.65 41.84
C PRO A 851 7.80 66.40 41.65
N ARG A 852 7.80 67.67 42.20
CA ARG A 852 6.79 68.65 41.82
C ARG A 852 7.19 69.25 40.48
N ALA A 853 6.26 69.60 39.61
CA ALA A 853 6.56 70.24 38.34
C ALA A 853 7.34 71.56 38.56
N LEU A 854 8.39 71.73 37.74
CA LEU A 854 9.28 72.97 37.82
C LEU A 854 8.46 74.22 37.88
N VAL A 855 7.39 74.42 37.14
CA VAL A 855 6.46 75.55 37.12
C VAL A 855 5.90 75.85 38.50
N ASP A 856 5.42 74.84 39.21
CA ASP A 856 4.86 75.03 40.54
C ASP A 856 5.92 75.37 41.56
N SER A 857 7.09 74.80 41.43
CA SER A 857 8.24 75.14 42.35
C SER A 857 8.76 76.53 42.13
N LEU A 858 8.79 77.07 40.91
CA LEU A 858 9.20 78.46 40.65
C LEU A 858 8.15 79.46 41.09
N ARG A 859 6.83 79.09 40.94
CA ARG A 859 5.77 79.94 41.47
C ARG A 859 5.82 80.02 43.01
N GLU A 860 6.02 78.86 43.67
CA GLU A 860 6.16 78.84 45.12
C GLU A 860 7.40 79.63 45.57
N LEU A 861 8.47 79.56 44.79
CA LEU A 861 9.69 80.39 45.07
C LEU A 861 9.37 81.88 45.01
N ALA A 862 8.62 82.36 44.00
CA ALA A 862 8.24 83.76 43.88
C ALA A 862 7.34 84.24 45.04
N GLU A 863 6.29 83.41 45.34
CA GLU A 863 5.35 83.69 46.44
C GLU A 863 6.05 83.72 47.82
N THR A 864 6.92 82.75 48.07
CA THR A 864 7.66 82.66 49.33
C THR A 864 8.65 83.82 49.50
N THR A 865 9.29 84.23 48.44
CA THR A 865 10.25 85.35 48.46
C THR A 865 9.51 86.68 48.73
N THR A 866 8.38 86.91 48.12
CA THR A 866 7.58 88.10 48.38
C THR A 866 7.06 88.08 49.83
N ALA A 867 6.56 86.96 50.33
CA ALA A 867 6.02 86.90 51.69
C ALA A 867 7.08 87.01 52.82
N SER A 868 8.30 86.45 52.59
CA SER A 868 9.30 86.28 53.64
C SER A 868 10.38 87.31 53.65
N LYS A 869 10.66 87.97 52.51
CA LYS A 869 11.79 88.90 52.36
C LYS A 869 11.42 90.30 51.96
N GLY A 870 10.13 90.58 51.72
CA GLY A 870 9.64 91.92 51.41
C GLY A 870 10.03 92.48 50.03
N VAL A 871 10.51 91.63 49.12
CA VAL A 871 10.85 91.93 47.74
C VAL A 871 9.75 91.51 46.87
N GLN A 872 9.22 92.35 46.00
CA GLN A 872 8.16 91.95 45.06
C GLN A 872 8.74 91.02 44.02
N THR A 873 8.28 89.74 44.01
CA THR A 873 8.75 88.74 43.07
C THR A 873 7.59 88.28 42.19
N GLU A 874 7.71 88.52 40.92
CA GLU A 874 6.68 88.15 39.88
C GLU A 874 7.17 86.92 39.12
N PHE A 875 6.28 85.92 38.96
CA PHE A 875 6.54 84.78 38.07
C PHE A 875 5.68 84.86 36.86
N SER A 876 6.27 84.64 35.67
CA SER A 876 5.56 84.62 34.41
C SER A 876 6.04 83.43 33.59
N MET A 877 5.08 82.85 32.79
CA MET A 877 5.40 81.73 31.92
C MET A 877 4.90 82.04 30.48
N THR A 878 5.70 81.69 29.52
CA THR A 878 5.38 81.77 28.07
C THR A 878 5.61 80.41 27.39
N GLY A 879 4.77 80.12 26.42
CA GLY A 879 4.75 78.80 25.71
C GLY A 879 3.97 77.72 26.45
N ARG A 880 3.90 76.54 25.88
CA ARG A 880 3.23 75.37 26.49
C ARG A 880 4.23 74.54 27.32
N PRO A 881 3.93 74.26 28.61
CA PRO A 881 4.81 73.44 29.43
C PRO A 881 5.15 72.08 28.75
N ARG A 882 6.42 71.80 28.73
CA ARG A 882 6.98 70.52 28.22
C ARG A 882 7.80 69.84 29.29
N ALA A 883 7.85 68.54 29.26
CA ALA A 883 8.63 67.78 30.24
C ALA A 883 10.14 68.00 30.01
N CYS A 884 10.86 68.25 31.04
CA CYS A 884 12.29 68.26 31.09
C CYS A 884 12.80 67.08 31.92
N SER A 885 14.06 66.71 31.78
CA SER A 885 14.63 65.71 32.68
C SER A 885 14.57 66.20 34.16
N ALA A 886 14.33 65.23 35.07
CA ALA A 886 14.25 65.57 36.51
C ALA A 886 15.51 66.30 37.02
N ASP A 887 16.69 66.01 36.46
CA ASP A 887 17.93 66.70 36.77
C ASP A 887 17.88 68.13 36.22
N ALA A 888 17.36 68.38 35.00
CA ALA A 888 17.21 69.72 34.43
C ALA A 888 16.25 70.57 35.25
N GLU A 889 15.10 70.06 35.63
CA GLU A 889 14.12 70.72 36.46
C GLU A 889 14.73 71.12 37.82
N GLN A 890 15.46 70.21 38.41
CA GLN A 890 16.11 70.43 39.69
C GLN A 890 17.22 71.54 39.58
N GLN A 891 18.07 71.49 38.52
CA GLN A 891 19.15 72.46 38.36
C GLN A 891 18.60 73.80 37.99
N LEU A 892 17.57 73.92 37.16
CA LEU A 892 16.88 75.16 36.85
C LEU A 892 16.31 75.85 38.10
N LEU A 893 15.63 75.09 38.94
CA LEU A 893 15.09 75.56 40.20
C LEU A 893 16.20 76.02 41.15
N ARG A 894 17.33 75.34 41.22
CA ARG A 894 18.49 75.75 42.04
C ARG A 894 19.13 77.04 41.54
N ILE A 895 19.20 77.20 40.16
CA ILE A 895 19.71 78.46 39.58
C ILE A 895 18.78 79.62 39.92
N ALA A 896 17.41 79.36 39.78
CA ALA A 896 16.45 80.42 40.17
C ALA A 896 16.55 80.80 41.63
N GLN A 897 16.64 79.83 42.52
CA GLN A 897 16.79 80.06 43.97
C GLN A 897 18.04 80.92 44.30
N GLU A 898 19.16 80.54 43.68
CA GLU A 898 20.45 81.27 43.89
C GLU A 898 20.39 82.64 43.29
N SER A 899 19.81 82.84 42.12
CA SER A 899 19.60 84.10 41.45
C SER A 899 18.75 85.02 42.30
N VAL A 900 17.61 84.52 42.76
CA VAL A 900 16.71 85.29 43.64
C VAL A 900 17.43 85.69 44.99
N ASN A 901 18.16 84.73 45.52
CA ASN A 901 18.87 84.95 46.76
C ASN A 901 20.00 86.04 46.62
N ASN A 902 20.68 86.02 45.45
CA ASN A 902 21.67 87.01 45.11
C ASN A 902 21.06 88.38 44.90
N ALA A 903 19.91 88.50 44.22
CA ALA A 903 19.18 89.76 44.04
C ALA A 903 18.78 90.37 45.36
N VAL A 904 18.31 89.53 46.32
CA VAL A 904 17.88 89.98 47.64
C VAL A 904 19.05 90.33 48.52
N ARG A 905 20.12 89.50 48.60
CA ARG A 905 21.22 89.70 49.53
C ARG A 905 22.28 90.72 49.09
N HIS A 906 22.60 90.69 47.82
CA HIS A 906 23.71 91.47 47.23
C HIS A 906 23.21 92.59 46.35
N GLY A 907 22.11 92.34 45.61
CA GLY A 907 21.56 93.31 44.72
C GLY A 907 20.71 94.42 45.41
N ARG A 908 20.20 94.20 46.61
CA ARG A 908 19.21 95.08 47.28
C ARG A 908 18.03 95.38 46.38
N ALA A 909 17.64 94.43 45.57
CA ALA A 909 16.54 94.59 44.63
C ALA A 909 15.21 94.83 45.32
N VAL A 910 14.36 95.58 44.72
CA VAL A 910 12.96 95.84 45.18
C VAL A 910 12.01 94.97 44.39
N ASN A 911 12.30 94.70 43.11
CA ASN A 911 11.51 93.84 42.23
C ASN A 911 12.41 92.79 41.64
N VAL A 912 11.91 91.50 41.59
CA VAL A 912 12.57 90.43 40.93
C VAL A 912 11.49 89.76 39.99
N ARG A 913 11.90 89.55 38.76
CA ARG A 913 10.98 88.87 37.77
C ARG A 913 11.60 87.56 37.37
N ILE A 914 10.86 86.49 37.53
CA ILE A 914 11.21 85.14 37.09
C ILE A 914 10.37 84.82 35.89
N THR A 915 10.98 84.56 34.76
CA THR A 915 10.27 84.18 33.51
C THR A 915 10.75 82.84 33.05
N LEU A 916 9.82 81.93 32.80
CA LEU A 916 10.06 80.59 32.23
C LEU A 916 9.42 80.50 30.84
N ALA A 917 10.23 80.40 29.79
CA ALA A 917 9.79 80.26 28.39
C ALA A 917 10.05 78.87 27.87
N PHE A 918 9.04 78.27 27.27
CA PHE A 918 9.15 77.00 26.59
C PHE A 918 9.14 77.23 25.09
N ASP A 919 10.26 76.96 24.42
CA ASP A 919 10.40 76.86 22.97
C ASP A 919 10.29 75.46 22.49
N GLU A 920 10.44 75.26 21.15
CA GLU A 920 10.30 73.88 20.54
C GLU A 920 11.35 72.91 21.11
N ASP A 921 12.61 73.30 21.31
CA ASP A 921 13.71 72.42 21.68
C ASP A 921 14.28 72.73 23.08
N ARG A 922 13.93 73.85 23.73
CA ARG A 922 14.53 74.34 24.95
C ARG A 922 13.51 74.99 25.86
N VAL A 923 13.83 74.93 27.16
CA VAL A 923 13.21 75.74 28.18
C VAL A 923 14.26 76.78 28.61
N VAL A 924 13.81 78.01 28.65
CA VAL A 924 14.64 79.18 29.03
C VAL A 924 14.13 79.78 30.36
N LEU A 925 14.96 79.78 31.36
CA LEU A 925 14.69 80.48 32.64
C LEU A 925 15.44 81.76 32.68
N THR A 926 14.71 82.87 32.84
CA THR A 926 15.27 84.22 33.02
C THR A 926 14.88 84.76 34.41
N VAL A 927 15.86 85.18 35.18
CA VAL A 927 15.64 85.83 36.47
C VAL A 927 16.27 87.20 36.36
N SER A 928 15.43 88.26 36.49
CA SER A 928 15.85 89.65 36.36
C SER A 928 15.49 90.44 37.61
N ASP A 929 16.42 91.27 38.10
CA ASP A 929 16.25 92.17 39.26
C ASP A 929 16.58 93.60 38.91
N ASP A 930 16.01 94.52 39.68
CA ASP A 930 16.25 96.01 39.63
C ASP A 930 17.26 96.50 40.63
N GLY A 931 18.11 95.64 41.17
CA GLY A 931 19.09 95.96 42.20
C GLY A 931 20.28 96.78 41.73
N CYS A 932 21.27 96.88 42.54
CA CYS A 932 22.45 97.73 42.29
C CYS A 932 23.35 97.26 41.15
N GLY A 933 23.12 95.99 40.61
CA GLY A 933 23.94 95.40 39.57
C GLY A 933 25.41 95.36 39.90
N PHE A 934 26.21 94.78 39.00
CA PHE A 934 27.66 94.70 39.15
C PHE A 934 28.31 94.59 37.75
N GLU A 935 29.64 94.90 37.73
CA GLU A 935 30.41 94.76 36.50
C GLU A 935 30.95 93.33 36.37
N PRO A 936 30.49 92.57 35.36
CA PRO A 936 31.04 91.23 35.19
C PRO A 936 32.50 91.30 34.70
N ARG A 937 33.47 91.02 35.58
CA ARG A 937 34.92 90.99 35.23
C ARG A 937 35.30 89.67 34.57
N ASP A 938 36.20 89.73 33.57
CA ASP A 938 36.70 88.56 32.84
C ASP A 938 37.52 87.58 33.71
N ARG A 939 37.66 86.40 33.25
CA ARG A 939 37.92 85.09 33.81
C ARG A 939 39.20 84.92 34.66
N GLU A 940 40.22 85.83 34.64
CA GLU A 940 41.54 85.43 35.13
C GLU A 940 41.92 86.00 36.50
N THR A 941 41.18 86.99 37.11
CA THR A 941 41.54 87.60 38.32
C THR A 941 40.68 87.34 39.57
N ALA A 942 39.67 86.49 39.47
CA ALA A 942 38.66 86.31 40.54
C ALA A 942 38.87 85.10 41.49
N ALA A 943 40.01 84.43 41.41
CA ALA A 943 40.24 83.24 42.19
C ALA A 943 40.76 83.45 43.66
N SER A 944 40.98 84.67 44.14
CA SER A 944 41.61 84.93 45.42
C SER A 944 40.72 85.55 46.47
N THR A 945 39.49 85.89 46.23
CA THR A 945 38.57 86.42 47.21
C THR A 945 37.21 85.73 47.14
N GLY A 946 36.87 85.02 48.17
CA GLY A 946 35.73 84.12 48.30
C GLY A 946 34.29 84.64 48.05
N GLU A 947 34.10 85.75 47.32
CA GLU A 947 32.83 86.44 47.16
C GLU A 947 32.00 86.02 45.95
N HIS A 948 32.52 85.14 45.02
CA HIS A 948 31.82 84.83 43.78
C HIS A 948 31.51 83.38 43.63
N LEU A 949 31.46 82.58 44.69
CA LEU A 949 31.18 81.12 44.61
C LEU A 949 29.83 80.83 44.00
N GLY A 950 28.81 81.66 44.25
CA GLY A 950 27.45 81.45 43.77
C GLY A 950 27.32 81.50 42.25
N LEU A 951 27.99 82.44 41.57
CA LEU A 951 27.95 82.58 40.10
C LEU A 951 28.71 81.45 39.40
N LEU A 952 29.81 80.97 39.98
CA LEU A 952 30.52 79.77 39.46
C LEU A 952 29.65 78.50 39.52
N THR A 953 29.01 78.30 40.68
CA THR A 953 28.12 77.15 40.89
C THR A 953 26.94 77.21 39.95
N MET A 954 26.34 78.36 39.65
CA MET A 954 25.24 78.46 38.66
C MET A 954 25.71 78.06 37.24
N ARG A 955 26.94 78.43 36.86
CA ARG A 955 27.50 78.06 35.55
C ARG A 955 27.74 76.55 35.47
N GLU A 956 28.30 75.93 36.51
CA GLU A 956 28.47 74.45 36.59
C GLU A 956 27.14 73.75 36.53
N ARG A 957 26.10 74.20 37.21
CA ARG A 957 24.74 73.69 37.19
C ARG A 957 24.10 73.79 35.80
N ALA A 958 24.30 74.93 35.10
CA ALA A 958 23.81 75.10 33.72
C ALA A 958 24.55 74.16 32.75
N ALA A 959 25.88 74.03 32.85
CA ALA A 959 26.67 73.12 32.05
C ALA A 959 26.28 71.64 32.26
N ARG A 960 25.96 71.24 33.49
CA ARG A 960 25.49 69.85 33.80
C ARG A 960 24.25 69.45 33.06
N ILE A 961 23.33 70.37 32.79
CA ILE A 961 22.07 70.16 32.06
C ILE A 961 22.22 70.52 30.59
N ARG A 962 23.43 70.56 30.05
CA ARG A 962 23.73 70.92 28.64
C ARG A 962 23.10 72.25 28.24
N GLY A 963 22.93 73.08 29.22
CA GLY A 963 22.44 74.47 29.10
C GLY A 963 23.56 75.52 29.05
N GLN A 964 23.23 76.76 28.70
CA GLN A 964 24.12 77.93 28.73
C GLN A 964 23.60 78.91 29.79
N LEU A 965 24.51 79.57 30.53
CA LEU A 965 24.15 80.59 31.44
C LEU A 965 24.74 81.91 30.96
N ALA A 966 23.87 82.88 30.71
CA ALA A 966 24.22 84.26 30.42
C ALA A 966 23.95 85.17 31.66
N ILE A 967 24.86 86.04 31.99
CA ILE A 967 24.72 86.95 33.06
C ILE A 967 24.93 88.38 32.49
N ILE A 968 23.88 89.17 32.57
CA ILE A 968 23.84 90.55 32.06
C ILE A 968 23.62 91.43 33.27
N SER A 969 24.66 92.26 33.65
CA SER A 969 24.60 93.16 34.77
C SER A 969 25.40 94.46 34.47
N ARG A 970 24.89 95.55 34.95
CA ARG A 970 25.60 96.83 34.92
C ARG A 970 25.35 97.58 36.23
N PRO A 971 26.38 98.26 36.81
CA PRO A 971 26.17 98.98 38.00
C PRO A 971 25.04 100.05 37.89
N GLY A 972 24.10 100.02 38.79
CA GLY A 972 22.90 100.85 38.84
C GLY A 972 21.72 100.39 37.99
N HIS A 973 21.84 99.33 37.27
CA HIS A 973 20.76 98.83 36.34
C HIS A 973 20.30 97.41 36.59
N GLY A 974 20.56 96.81 37.79
CA GLY A 974 20.14 95.46 38.14
C GLY A 974 20.89 94.32 37.44
N THR A 975 20.43 93.12 37.60
CA THR A 975 21.05 91.91 37.04
C THR A 975 19.99 91.04 36.37
N THR A 976 20.33 90.50 35.18
CA THR A 976 19.53 89.44 34.48
C THR A 976 20.39 88.20 34.32
N ILE A 977 19.88 87.08 34.83
CA ILE A 977 20.45 85.74 34.66
C ILE A 977 19.52 84.91 33.78
N GLU A 978 20.06 84.51 32.66
CA GLU A 978 19.34 83.68 31.69
C GLU A 978 20.04 82.36 31.58
N THR A 979 19.27 81.26 31.70
CA THR A 979 19.77 79.92 31.47
C THR A 979 18.79 79.06 30.69
N SER A 980 19.31 78.18 29.90
CA SER A 980 18.46 77.24 29.08
C SER A 980 18.78 75.78 29.38
N ALA A 981 17.78 74.90 29.17
CA ALA A 981 17.96 73.46 29.20
C ALA A 981 17.17 72.83 28.00
N PRO A 982 17.63 71.74 27.45
CA PRO A 982 16.90 71.05 26.41
C PRO A 982 15.55 70.49 26.95
N VAL A 983 14.48 70.49 26.09
CA VAL A 983 13.18 69.90 26.35
C VAL A 983 13.16 68.55 25.68
N GLY A 984 12.78 67.54 26.40
CA GLY A 984 12.68 66.14 25.91
C GLY A 984 13.10 65.22 27.03
N ALA A 985 12.37 64.16 27.21
CA ALA A 985 12.80 63.12 28.14
C ALA A 985 13.81 62.21 27.44
N GLU A 986 14.93 61.89 28.10
CA GLU A 986 15.66 60.67 27.74
C GLU A 986 14.89 59.44 28.19
#